data_19abdc34ac31935ce60b2a44c14f7663
#
_entry.id   19abdc34ac31935ce60b2a44c14f7663
#
_cell.length_a   1.000
_cell.length_b   1.000
_cell.length_c   1.000
_cell.angle_alpha   90.00
_cell.angle_beta   90.00
_cell.angle_gamma   90.00
#
_symmetry.space_group_name_H-M   'P 1'
#
loop_
_entity.id
_entity.type
_entity.pdbx_description
1 polymer ?
#
loop_
_entity_poly.entity_id
_entity_poly.type
_entity_poly.pdbx_seq_one_letter_code
_entity_poly.pdbx_strand_id
1 'polypeptide(L)'
;MGDIIYLKIVGERQGMISEGCSSEPSVGNRYQTGHENEIFVFSLQALVSSTVDGVNHHGIRFCKPIDKSSPLFTQAINNNERCSLDFSFYRINRWGRWEKYYHIEVRGAGITAYSMHSRTEGIPEEFITIHYDYIRSTHLIANTEYSVLLTPENYNRLFPVTLPVVEPSDIPAKKREIVLTIGIFFDGTGNNLLNTNLRMQKCNPDNYGLDVRTLTEFNQHCIKKAGFDGAEAGSYLNYYTNIYWLNKLYHKEPELKDGIKNIQRDIYIEGIGTENNKADSLWGMGLGNNDTGVIAKTDRAVVQLRRILTEVTGALQSKDITIAHLQFDVFGFSRGAAAARHFANRVFEQDPVLVRTIATALHPIEYQGKPAGEVQFLGLFDTVTAVGGILDGLDPHDGNNLSVKIGLPPRVAKQVFHLTAMHECRYNFCLNSVKEQWPELSLPGAHADIGGGYNPQEEEYLFLSRPAVETVLADVPTEATGVYQKVVQQADTLPHYSALAPMLPSGVMKIETNTDERVSPDHLGNAKKRVAAAVTFQRIVSNDWSKVALRVMYEVAKEAGVVFDAIDSDNIKLIYPTHLNQICEKAIKQGKAFLSGLEAPSFTSEELNTIGKYIHCSANWNTVDYHLKNNISSAVSSSETFSFVNRPDENWTRTVYDMAGEPQK
;
A
#
# COMPACT_ATOMS: atom_id res chain seq x y z
N MET A 1 18.92 23.96 -20.14
CA MET A 1 18.85 24.83 -18.95
C MET A 1 19.56 24.08 -17.84
N GLY A 2 20.44 24.77 -17.09
CA GLY A 2 21.15 24.16 -15.96
C GLY A 2 20.20 23.97 -14.75
N ASP A 3 20.61 23.12 -13.83
CA ASP A 3 19.92 22.93 -12.56
C ASP A 3 19.94 24.24 -11.72
N ILE A 4 18.91 24.43 -10.93
CA ILE A 4 18.79 25.59 -10.03
C ILE A 4 19.07 25.12 -8.61
N ILE A 5 19.86 25.90 -7.85
CA ILE A 5 20.20 25.58 -6.47
C ILE A 5 19.71 26.73 -5.57
N TYR A 6 18.98 26.39 -4.52
CA TYR A 6 18.58 27.30 -3.46
C TYR A 6 19.19 26.86 -2.12
N LEU A 7 19.60 27.82 -1.32
CA LEU A 7 20.17 27.63 0.01
C LEU A 7 19.31 28.29 1.07
N LYS A 8 18.89 27.51 2.06
CA LYS A 8 18.39 28.02 3.33
C LYS A 8 19.47 27.91 4.38
N ILE A 9 19.74 29.00 5.10
CA ILE A 9 20.77 29.04 6.15
C ILE A 9 20.21 29.69 7.41
N VAL A 10 20.50 29.04 8.55
CA VAL A 10 20.11 29.48 9.88
C VAL A 10 21.36 29.50 10.76
N GLY A 11 21.71 30.66 11.32
CA GLY A 11 22.75 30.83 12.32
C GLY A 11 22.24 30.58 13.74
N GLU A 12 23.10 30.06 14.61
CA GLU A 12 22.74 29.86 16.05
C GLU A 12 22.39 31.15 16.78
N ARG A 13 22.96 32.29 16.37
CA ARG A 13 22.75 33.60 17.00
C ARG A 13 21.91 34.52 16.13
N GLN A 14 22.16 34.54 14.83
CA GLN A 14 21.50 35.48 13.90
C GLN A 14 20.11 35.00 13.47
N GLY A 15 19.75 33.74 13.75
CA GLY A 15 18.52 33.14 13.23
C GLY A 15 18.55 32.91 11.72
N MET A 16 17.45 33.17 11.01
CA MET A 16 17.34 32.89 9.59
C MET A 16 18.11 33.90 8.72
N ILE A 17 19.36 33.62 8.40
CA ILE A 17 20.25 34.47 7.58
C ILE A 17 19.71 34.60 6.14
N SER A 18 19.05 33.56 5.62
CA SER A 18 18.47 33.53 4.26
C SER A 18 17.12 34.27 4.13
N GLU A 19 16.57 34.83 5.20
CA GLU A 19 15.27 35.50 5.17
C GLU A 19 15.25 36.69 4.22
N GLY A 20 14.37 36.66 3.21
CA GLY A 20 14.19 37.71 2.22
C GLY A 20 15.34 37.88 1.24
N CYS A 21 16.29 36.93 1.14
CA CYS A 21 17.48 37.08 0.31
C CYS A 21 17.17 37.08 -1.19
N SER A 22 16.18 36.36 -1.63
CA SER A 22 15.72 36.37 -3.05
C SER A 22 14.46 37.19 -3.28
N SER A 23 14.16 38.15 -2.39
CA SER A 23 13.08 39.11 -2.56
C SER A 23 13.48 40.28 -3.46
N GLU A 24 12.49 40.99 -4.03
CA GLU A 24 12.73 42.17 -4.85
C GLU A 24 13.57 43.24 -4.16
N PRO A 25 13.35 43.60 -2.87
CA PRO A 25 14.19 44.56 -2.19
C PRO A 25 15.66 44.13 -2.03
N SER A 26 15.95 42.83 -2.07
CA SER A 26 17.31 42.29 -1.92
C SER A 26 18.07 42.21 -3.23
N VAL A 27 17.43 41.73 -4.29
CA VAL A 27 18.11 41.40 -5.55
C VAL A 27 17.46 42.05 -6.79
N GLY A 28 16.51 42.97 -6.59
CA GLY A 28 15.80 43.66 -7.67
C GLY A 28 15.08 42.71 -8.62
N ASN A 29 15.14 42.98 -9.91
CA ASN A 29 14.49 42.16 -10.95
C ASN A 29 14.94 40.68 -11.01
N ARG A 30 15.86 40.23 -10.17
CA ARG A 30 16.31 38.84 -10.05
C ARG A 30 15.63 38.10 -8.91
N TYR A 31 14.58 38.68 -8.34
CA TYR A 31 13.80 38.00 -7.27
C TYR A 31 13.26 36.63 -7.75
N GLN A 32 13.13 35.73 -6.81
CA GLN A 32 12.73 34.35 -7.08
C GLN A 32 11.36 34.07 -6.43
N THR A 33 10.31 34.06 -7.21
CA THR A 33 8.94 33.82 -6.72
C THR A 33 8.83 32.42 -6.09
N GLY A 34 8.36 32.36 -4.86
CA GLY A 34 8.23 31.12 -4.08
C GLY A 34 9.52 30.68 -3.37
N HIS A 35 10.63 31.44 -3.53
CA HIS A 35 11.93 31.20 -2.92
C HIS A 35 12.48 32.46 -2.21
N GLU A 36 11.61 33.39 -1.84
CA GLU A 36 11.99 34.72 -1.30
C GLU A 36 12.89 34.62 -0.06
N ASN A 37 12.73 33.57 0.75
CA ASN A 37 13.50 33.32 1.99
C ASN A 37 14.66 32.33 1.79
N GLU A 38 15.13 32.18 0.58
CA GLU A 38 16.25 31.33 0.21
C GLU A 38 17.29 32.14 -0.58
N ILE A 39 18.53 31.69 -0.58
CA ILE A 39 19.62 32.31 -1.33
C ILE A 39 19.74 31.58 -2.66
N PHE A 40 19.78 32.28 -3.78
CA PHE A 40 20.06 31.72 -5.07
C PHE A 40 21.56 31.40 -5.19
N VAL A 41 21.90 30.14 -5.54
CA VAL A 41 23.28 29.67 -5.62
C VAL A 41 23.64 29.37 -7.08
N PHE A 42 24.68 30.04 -7.58
CA PHE A 42 25.16 29.87 -8.95
C PHE A 42 25.93 28.57 -9.16
N SER A 43 26.72 28.18 -8.16
CA SER A 43 27.50 26.95 -8.20
C SER A 43 27.80 26.44 -6.79
N LEU A 44 27.97 25.13 -6.68
CA LEU A 44 28.36 24.47 -5.44
C LEU A 44 29.43 23.42 -5.75
N GLN A 45 30.48 23.40 -4.93
CA GLN A 45 31.53 22.39 -4.97
C GLN A 45 31.67 21.76 -3.58
N ALA A 46 31.44 20.47 -3.49
CA ALA A 46 31.71 19.64 -2.31
C ALA A 46 32.82 18.65 -2.68
N LEU A 47 33.87 18.60 -1.88
CA LEU A 47 35.00 17.70 -2.14
C LEU A 47 35.19 16.75 -0.96
N VAL A 48 35.12 15.47 -1.25
CA VAL A 48 35.49 14.39 -0.34
C VAL A 48 36.55 13.54 -1.02
N SER A 49 37.67 13.28 -0.33
CA SER A 49 38.75 12.44 -0.84
C SER A 49 39.08 11.32 0.14
N SER A 50 39.51 10.18 -0.39
CA SER A 50 40.01 9.06 0.39
C SER A 50 41.53 8.98 0.28
N THR A 51 42.20 8.78 1.41
CA THR A 51 43.63 8.52 1.52
C THR A 51 43.85 7.20 2.25
N VAL A 52 45.10 6.74 2.30
CA VAL A 52 45.46 5.52 3.06
C VAL A 52 45.07 5.65 4.56
N ASP A 53 45.07 6.89 5.08
CA ASP A 53 44.80 7.19 6.48
C ASP A 53 43.32 7.48 6.78
N GLY A 54 42.44 7.45 5.77
CA GLY A 54 41.00 7.66 5.96
C GLY A 54 40.34 8.59 4.93
N VAL A 55 39.12 9.02 5.26
CA VAL A 55 38.32 9.92 4.41
C VAL A 55 38.42 11.34 4.91
N ASN A 56 38.76 12.27 4.01
CA ASN A 56 38.85 13.69 4.28
C ASN A 56 37.70 14.46 3.62
N HIS A 57 36.96 15.22 4.43
CA HIS A 57 35.94 16.17 3.98
C HIS A 57 36.56 17.56 3.89
N HIS A 58 36.69 18.12 2.67
CA HIS A 58 37.31 19.42 2.44
C HIS A 58 36.33 20.61 2.58
N GLY A 59 35.12 20.34 3.04
CA GLY A 59 34.06 21.34 3.17
C GLY A 59 33.27 21.54 1.89
N ILE A 60 32.43 22.57 1.90
CA ILE A 60 31.64 23.00 0.75
C ILE A 60 31.99 24.43 0.40
N ARG A 61 32.25 24.67 -0.89
CA ARG A 61 32.39 26.01 -1.45
C ARG A 61 31.21 26.27 -2.39
N PHE A 62 30.56 27.43 -2.21
CA PHE A 62 29.46 27.83 -3.08
C PHE A 62 29.56 29.29 -3.50
N CYS A 63 28.96 29.61 -4.65
CA CYS A 63 28.94 30.94 -5.23
C CYS A 63 27.50 31.46 -5.27
N LYS A 64 27.29 32.72 -4.86
CA LYS A 64 26.00 33.39 -4.85
C LYS A 64 26.12 34.85 -5.34
N PRO A 65 25.02 35.49 -5.75
CA PRO A 65 25.01 36.95 -5.98
C PRO A 65 25.12 37.71 -4.66
N ILE A 66 25.46 38.99 -4.75
CA ILE A 66 25.27 39.93 -3.61
C ILE A 66 23.77 40.02 -3.33
N ASP A 67 23.40 39.77 -2.08
CA ASP A 67 22.04 39.85 -1.58
C ASP A 67 22.00 40.31 -0.10
N LYS A 68 20.83 40.30 0.53
CA LYS A 68 20.63 40.70 1.92
C LYS A 68 21.53 39.94 2.92
N SER A 69 21.94 38.68 2.61
CA SER A 69 22.78 37.87 3.49
C SER A 69 24.25 38.26 3.47
N SER A 70 24.73 39.02 2.48
CA SER A 70 26.15 39.32 2.29
C SER A 70 26.84 39.90 3.54
N PRO A 71 26.31 40.91 4.22
CA PRO A 71 26.90 41.40 5.48
C PRO A 71 26.77 40.39 6.63
N LEU A 72 25.72 39.55 6.62
CA LEU A 72 25.49 38.56 7.67
C LEU A 72 26.48 37.41 7.63
N PHE A 73 26.98 37.03 6.44
CA PHE A 73 28.08 36.06 6.29
C PHE A 73 29.38 36.58 6.89
N THR A 74 29.70 37.85 6.67
CA THR A 74 30.88 38.50 7.30
C THR A 74 30.75 38.55 8.81
N GLN A 75 29.55 38.86 9.30
CA GLN A 75 29.25 38.86 10.75
C GLN A 75 29.39 37.43 11.34
N ALA A 76 28.91 36.42 10.65
CA ALA A 76 29.02 35.02 11.09
C ALA A 76 30.49 34.57 11.21
N ILE A 77 31.36 34.96 10.27
CA ILE A 77 32.80 34.73 10.36
C ILE A 77 33.41 35.41 11.60
N ASN A 78 33.16 36.69 11.77
CA ASN A 78 33.73 37.44 12.88
C ASN A 78 33.29 36.92 14.27
N ASN A 79 32.07 36.38 14.33
CA ASN A 79 31.52 35.84 15.57
C ASN A 79 31.81 34.33 15.73
N ASN A 80 32.53 33.71 14.79
CA ASN A 80 32.71 32.25 14.72
C ASN A 80 31.39 31.49 14.92
N GLU A 81 30.35 31.96 14.23
CA GLU A 81 29.00 31.47 14.38
C GLU A 81 28.83 30.13 13.69
N ARG A 82 28.13 29.21 14.34
CA ARG A 82 27.74 27.94 13.72
C ARG A 82 26.39 28.09 13.05
N CYS A 83 26.28 27.44 11.88
CA CYS A 83 25.10 27.51 11.03
C CYS A 83 24.60 26.13 10.64
N SER A 84 23.31 26.06 10.33
CA SER A 84 22.71 24.94 9.61
C SER A 84 22.35 25.39 8.20
N LEU A 85 22.69 24.58 7.21
CA LEU A 85 22.47 24.89 5.79
C LEU A 85 21.71 23.76 5.11
N ASP A 86 20.75 24.14 4.26
CA ASP A 86 19.94 23.24 3.44
C ASP A 86 20.04 23.67 1.97
N PHE A 87 20.78 22.90 1.15
CA PHE A 87 20.85 23.12 -0.29
C PHE A 87 19.81 22.26 -1.02
N SER A 88 18.96 22.90 -1.80
CA SER A 88 17.89 22.28 -2.58
C SER A 88 18.18 22.43 -4.07
N PHE A 89 18.29 21.29 -4.76
CA PHE A 89 18.59 21.24 -6.20
C PHE A 89 17.33 20.94 -6.97
N TYR A 90 17.04 21.76 -7.98
CA TYR A 90 15.89 21.65 -8.85
C TYR A 90 16.32 21.42 -10.29
N ARG A 91 15.59 20.54 -10.98
CA ARG A 91 15.72 20.30 -12.43
C ARG A 91 14.35 20.37 -13.10
N ILE A 92 14.33 20.48 -14.41
CA ILE A 92 13.10 20.34 -15.18
C ILE A 92 12.86 18.86 -15.46
N ASN A 93 11.70 18.36 -15.05
CA ASN A 93 11.30 16.99 -15.33
C ASN A 93 10.80 16.82 -16.78
N ARG A 94 10.49 15.58 -17.19
CA ARG A 94 10.02 15.25 -18.55
C ARG A 94 8.72 15.95 -18.98
N TRP A 95 7.98 16.53 -18.03
CA TRP A 95 6.74 17.27 -18.29
C TRP A 95 6.94 18.79 -18.28
N GLY A 96 8.18 19.26 -18.25
CA GLY A 96 8.49 20.68 -18.25
C GLY A 96 8.29 21.40 -16.93
N ARG A 97 8.10 20.68 -15.82
CA ARG A 97 7.91 21.25 -14.48
C ARG A 97 9.17 21.16 -13.67
N TRP A 98 9.40 22.17 -12.82
CA TRP A 98 10.46 22.14 -11.84
C TRP A 98 10.17 21.07 -10.76
N GLU A 99 11.18 20.22 -10.47
CA GLU A 99 11.13 19.23 -9.40
C GLU A 99 12.40 19.29 -8.56
N LYS A 100 12.25 19.27 -7.23
CA LYS A 100 13.38 19.12 -6.32
C LYS A 100 13.82 17.66 -6.38
N TYR A 101 15.06 17.41 -6.83
CA TYR A 101 15.54 16.04 -7.03
C TYR A 101 16.69 15.66 -6.11
N TYR A 102 17.45 16.65 -5.57
CA TYR A 102 18.59 16.42 -4.70
C TYR A 102 18.60 17.42 -3.56
N HIS A 103 19.06 16.98 -2.39
CA HIS A 103 19.13 17.80 -1.17
C HIS A 103 20.42 17.52 -0.42
N ILE A 104 21.11 18.57 0.06
CA ILE A 104 22.23 18.47 0.98
C ILE A 104 21.89 19.24 2.24
N GLU A 105 21.85 18.53 3.37
CA GLU A 105 21.70 19.10 4.71
C GLU A 105 23.05 19.13 5.42
N VAL A 106 23.39 20.26 5.99
CA VAL A 106 24.65 20.49 6.70
C VAL A 106 24.35 21.09 8.07
N ARG A 107 24.99 20.57 9.11
CA ARG A 107 24.86 21.09 10.47
C ARG A 107 26.22 21.34 11.12
N GLY A 108 26.24 22.27 12.09
CA GLY A 108 27.45 22.68 12.76
C GLY A 108 28.46 23.33 11.82
N ALA A 109 27.98 23.96 10.75
CA ALA A 109 28.85 24.56 9.76
C ALA A 109 29.46 25.86 10.29
N GLY A 110 30.78 25.98 10.19
CA GLY A 110 31.51 27.24 10.35
C GLY A 110 31.88 27.81 8.99
N ILE A 111 31.68 29.11 8.79
CA ILE A 111 32.12 29.77 7.57
C ILE A 111 33.62 30.08 7.73
N THR A 112 34.45 29.51 6.84
CA THR A 112 35.91 29.60 6.96
C THR A 112 36.55 30.58 5.98
N ALA A 113 35.85 30.88 4.89
CA ALA A 113 36.31 31.89 3.94
C ALA A 113 35.11 32.57 3.25
N TYR A 114 35.32 33.85 2.97
CA TYR A 114 34.43 34.68 2.19
C TYR A 114 35.23 35.58 1.28
N SER A 115 34.87 35.61 -0.01
CA SER A 115 35.46 36.53 -0.97
C SER A 115 34.43 37.05 -1.94
N MET A 116 34.51 38.33 -2.28
CA MET A 116 33.63 39.00 -3.22
C MET A 116 34.38 39.35 -4.51
N HIS A 117 33.78 39.06 -5.63
CA HIS A 117 34.31 39.39 -6.95
C HIS A 117 33.30 40.28 -7.67
N SER A 118 33.66 41.54 -7.89
CA SER A 118 32.85 42.48 -8.67
C SER A 118 33.61 42.82 -9.95
N ARG A 119 32.96 42.69 -11.08
CA ARG A 119 33.49 43.07 -12.41
C ARG A 119 32.57 44.15 -12.99
N THR A 120 33.13 44.97 -13.90
CA THR A 120 32.37 46.03 -14.60
C THR A 120 31.25 45.45 -15.47
N GLU A 121 31.46 44.22 -15.99
CA GLU A 121 30.48 43.48 -16.77
C GLU A 121 30.17 42.19 -16.05
N GLY A 122 28.89 41.97 -15.74
CA GLY A 122 28.39 40.76 -15.07
C GLY A 122 27.72 41.01 -13.71
N ILE A 123 27.28 39.93 -13.12
CA ILE A 123 26.68 39.93 -11.77
C ILE A 123 27.84 39.84 -10.78
N PRO A 124 27.89 40.70 -9.75
CA PRO A 124 28.85 40.52 -8.66
C PRO A 124 28.64 39.21 -7.95
N GLU A 125 29.71 38.49 -7.72
CA GLU A 125 29.70 37.12 -7.18
C GLU A 125 30.41 37.07 -5.84
N GLU A 126 29.85 36.27 -4.95
CA GLU A 126 30.43 35.99 -3.63
C GLU A 126 30.71 34.48 -3.53
N PHE A 127 31.90 34.15 -3.05
CA PHE A 127 32.36 32.79 -2.82
C PHE A 127 32.46 32.57 -1.31
N ILE A 128 31.74 31.59 -0.82
CA ILE A 128 31.70 31.20 0.57
C ILE A 128 32.23 29.78 0.72
N THR A 129 33.11 29.57 1.68
CA THR A 129 33.60 28.23 2.04
C THR A 129 33.16 27.92 3.47
N ILE A 130 32.61 26.72 3.65
CA ILE A 130 32.18 26.22 4.95
C ILE A 130 32.86 24.89 5.26
N HIS A 131 33.18 24.67 6.53
CA HIS A 131 33.45 23.35 7.10
C HIS A 131 32.30 22.99 8.04
N TYR A 132 32.02 21.71 8.21
CA TYR A 132 30.85 21.24 8.92
C TYR A 132 31.15 20.04 9.82
N ASP A 133 30.33 19.85 10.83
CA ASP A 133 30.40 18.70 11.71
C ASP A 133 29.54 17.53 11.20
N TYR A 134 28.46 17.82 10.46
CA TYR A 134 27.53 16.82 9.90
C TYR A 134 27.11 17.21 8.48
N ILE A 135 27.03 16.21 7.62
CA ILE A 135 26.45 16.33 6.27
C ILE A 135 25.56 15.14 5.97
N ARG A 136 24.44 15.41 5.30
CA ARG A 136 23.56 14.42 4.69
C ARG A 136 23.24 14.80 3.26
N SER A 137 23.41 13.87 2.35
CA SER A 137 23.08 14.02 0.93
C SER A 137 22.00 13.03 0.54
N THR A 138 20.92 13.51 -0.03
CA THR A 138 19.74 12.70 -0.39
C THR A 138 19.35 12.95 -1.84
N HIS A 139 19.28 11.90 -2.63
CA HIS A 139 18.69 11.94 -3.97
C HIS A 139 17.20 11.56 -3.84
N LEU A 140 16.32 12.58 -3.86
CA LEU A 140 14.90 12.43 -3.53
C LEU A 140 14.12 11.52 -4.48
N ILE A 141 14.49 11.53 -5.77
CA ILE A 141 13.79 10.74 -6.80
C ILE A 141 14.28 9.28 -6.82
N ALA A 142 15.60 9.06 -6.64
CA ALA A 142 16.19 7.73 -6.58
C ALA A 142 16.13 7.12 -5.18
N ASN A 143 15.68 7.88 -4.18
CA ASN A 143 15.58 7.48 -2.77
C ASN A 143 16.89 6.88 -2.21
N THR A 144 18.02 7.52 -2.55
CA THR A 144 19.33 7.15 -2.02
C THR A 144 19.84 8.23 -1.09
N GLU A 145 20.41 7.82 0.04
CA GLU A 145 20.90 8.74 1.07
C GLU A 145 22.25 8.27 1.63
N TYR A 146 23.09 9.25 1.95
CA TYR A 146 24.31 9.04 2.72
C TYR A 146 24.47 10.17 3.73
N SER A 147 24.81 9.84 4.97
CA SER A 147 25.12 10.83 6.00
C SER A 147 26.36 10.47 6.78
N VAL A 148 27.07 11.48 7.26
CA VAL A 148 28.24 11.31 8.11
C VAL A 148 28.32 12.42 9.16
N LEU A 149 28.66 12.03 10.39
CA LEU A 149 29.02 12.90 11.49
C LEU A 149 30.53 12.87 11.68
N LEU A 150 31.20 14.01 11.38
CA LEU A 150 32.66 14.11 11.41
C LEU A 150 33.21 14.36 12.82
N THR A 151 32.40 14.96 13.69
CA THR A 151 32.77 15.34 15.06
C THR A 151 31.76 14.73 16.02
N PRO A 152 31.92 13.45 16.41
CA PRO A 152 30.97 12.75 17.28
C PRO A 152 30.70 13.45 18.62
N GLU A 153 31.67 14.17 19.15
CA GLU A 153 31.57 14.94 20.39
C GLU A 153 30.53 16.06 20.30
N ASN A 154 30.23 16.54 19.10
CA ASN A 154 29.26 17.59 18.85
C ASN A 154 27.83 17.05 18.67
N TYR A 155 27.58 15.74 18.77
CA TYR A 155 26.29 15.15 18.52
C TYR A 155 25.16 15.84 19.30
N ASN A 156 25.33 15.98 20.62
CA ASN A 156 24.31 16.60 21.49
C ASN A 156 24.08 18.09 21.21
N ARG A 157 25.08 18.78 20.65
CA ARG A 157 24.95 20.17 20.22
C ARG A 157 24.23 20.29 18.89
N LEU A 158 24.53 19.42 17.95
CA LEU A 158 23.94 19.41 16.59
C LEU A 158 22.51 18.89 16.59
N PHE A 159 22.24 18.01 17.52
CA PHE A 159 20.93 17.38 17.75
C PHE A 159 20.55 17.55 19.22
N PRO A 160 20.32 18.80 19.68
CA PRO A 160 20.02 19.06 21.08
C PRO A 160 18.74 18.33 21.47
N VAL A 161 18.88 17.42 22.42
CA VAL A 161 17.73 16.99 23.22
C VAL A 161 17.39 18.19 24.10
N THR A 162 16.41 18.98 23.72
CA THR A 162 15.88 20.04 24.53
C THR A 162 15.23 19.44 25.78
N LEU A 163 16.05 19.23 26.83
CA LEU A 163 15.51 19.08 28.16
C LEU A 163 15.13 20.48 28.62
N PRO A 164 13.89 20.77 29.05
CA PRO A 164 13.53 22.07 29.57
C PRO A 164 14.32 22.35 30.85
N VAL A 165 14.95 23.53 30.92
CA VAL A 165 15.52 24.06 32.16
C VAL A 165 14.36 24.34 33.09
N VAL A 166 14.24 23.57 34.17
CA VAL A 166 13.26 23.79 35.23
C VAL A 166 13.82 24.85 36.17
N GLU A 167 13.31 26.09 36.13
CA GLU A 167 13.45 27.03 37.24
C GLU A 167 12.55 26.56 38.39
N PRO A 168 13.02 26.59 39.66
CA PRO A 168 12.24 26.10 40.78
C PRO A 168 11.34 27.21 41.36
N SER A 169 10.16 27.37 40.82
CA SER A 169 9.01 27.94 41.53
C SER A 169 7.72 27.73 40.73
N ASP A 170 6.79 27.11 41.37
CA ASP A 170 5.45 26.69 41.00
C ASP A 170 5.40 25.20 40.58
N ILE A 171 4.76 24.41 41.42
CA ILE A 171 4.29 23.08 41.06
C ILE A 171 3.33 23.29 39.90
N PRO A 172 3.71 22.96 38.64
CA PRO A 172 2.80 23.15 37.53
C PRO A 172 1.62 22.20 37.76
N ALA A 173 0.43 22.72 37.60
CA ALA A 173 -0.76 21.87 37.54
C ALA A 173 -0.46 20.72 36.59
N LYS A 174 -0.61 19.46 37.05
CA LYS A 174 -0.26 18.24 36.32
C LYS A 174 -0.94 18.32 34.97
N LYS A 175 -0.16 18.49 33.88
CA LYS A 175 -0.71 18.53 32.52
C LYS A 175 -1.49 17.23 32.27
N ARG A 176 -2.61 17.35 31.60
CA ARG A 176 -3.47 16.23 31.27
C ARG A 176 -2.81 15.41 30.16
N GLU A 177 -2.47 14.18 30.46
CA GLU A 177 -1.89 13.25 29.50
C GLU A 177 -2.97 12.66 28.58
N ILE A 178 -2.72 12.67 27.27
CA ILE A 178 -3.58 12.10 26.25
C ILE A 178 -2.81 11.05 25.47
N VAL A 179 -3.47 9.92 25.18
CA VAL A 179 -3.04 8.93 24.21
C VAL A 179 -3.80 9.19 22.90
N LEU A 180 -3.09 9.37 21.81
CA LEU A 180 -3.65 9.53 20.48
C LEU A 180 -3.44 8.25 19.68
N THR A 181 -4.54 7.63 19.24
CA THR A 181 -4.51 6.40 18.44
C THR A 181 -5.08 6.68 17.05
N ILE A 182 -4.34 6.31 16.02
CA ILE A 182 -4.74 6.49 14.61
C ILE A 182 -4.89 5.12 13.95
N GLY A 183 -6.12 4.78 13.55
CA GLY A 183 -6.38 3.64 12.68
C GLY A 183 -5.99 3.95 11.24
N ILE A 184 -5.16 3.11 10.62
CA ILE A 184 -4.77 3.26 9.21
C ILE A 184 -5.20 2.02 8.45
N PHE A 185 -6.03 2.22 7.42
CA PHE A 185 -6.71 1.16 6.69
C PHE A 185 -6.30 1.18 5.22
N PHE A 186 -5.39 0.27 4.83
CA PHE A 186 -4.91 0.13 3.44
C PHE A 186 -5.75 -0.91 2.69
N ASP A 187 -6.58 -0.47 1.76
CA ASP A 187 -7.47 -1.36 1.03
C ASP A 187 -6.75 -2.20 -0.05
N GLY A 188 -7.40 -3.29 -0.46
CA GLY A 188 -6.87 -4.22 -1.46
C GLY A 188 -6.82 -3.61 -2.85
N THR A 189 -5.95 -4.15 -3.69
CA THR A 189 -5.79 -3.73 -5.09
C THR A 189 -7.11 -3.68 -5.84
N GLY A 190 -7.33 -2.60 -6.59
CA GLY A 190 -8.56 -2.43 -7.35
C GLY A 190 -9.81 -2.21 -6.48
N ASN A 191 -9.67 -1.94 -5.18
CA ASN A 191 -10.80 -1.64 -4.30
C ASN A 191 -10.78 -0.15 -3.91
N ASN A 192 -11.92 0.50 -4.03
CA ASN A 192 -12.05 1.92 -3.74
C ASN A 192 -13.46 2.23 -3.25
N LEU A 193 -13.57 2.63 -1.99
CA LEU A 193 -14.83 2.96 -1.33
C LEU A 193 -15.69 3.96 -2.12
N LEU A 194 -15.07 5.06 -2.59
CA LEU A 194 -15.83 6.12 -3.26
C LEU A 194 -16.32 5.67 -4.64
N ASN A 195 -15.51 4.90 -5.37
CA ASN A 195 -15.88 4.36 -6.67
C ASN A 195 -17.00 3.31 -6.52
N THR A 196 -16.90 2.40 -5.54
CA THR A 196 -17.97 1.45 -5.21
C THR A 196 -19.27 2.17 -4.84
N ASN A 197 -19.21 3.20 -3.97
CA ASN A 197 -20.38 3.99 -3.58
C ASN A 197 -21.01 4.69 -4.78
N LEU A 198 -20.21 5.25 -5.67
CA LEU A 198 -20.71 5.92 -6.88
C LEU A 198 -21.47 4.94 -7.79
N ARG A 199 -20.94 3.71 -7.96
CA ARG A 199 -21.66 2.63 -8.66
C ARG A 199 -22.96 2.27 -7.94
N MET A 200 -22.92 2.04 -6.63
CA MET A 200 -24.10 1.65 -5.85
C MET A 200 -25.22 2.71 -5.88
N GLN A 201 -24.86 3.98 -5.97
CA GLN A 201 -25.82 5.08 -6.15
C GLN A 201 -26.45 5.10 -7.55
N LYS A 202 -25.64 4.87 -8.58
CA LYS A 202 -26.10 4.89 -9.97
C LYS A 202 -26.80 3.61 -10.41
N CYS A 203 -26.36 2.46 -9.86
CA CYS A 203 -26.86 1.12 -10.17
C CYS A 203 -27.27 0.45 -8.87
N ASN A 204 -28.52 0.65 -8.44
CA ASN A 204 -29.06 0.02 -7.23
C ASN A 204 -30.01 -1.13 -7.63
N PRO A 205 -29.53 -2.38 -7.67
CA PRO A 205 -30.34 -3.53 -8.05
C PRO A 205 -31.39 -3.91 -7.00
N ASP A 206 -31.19 -3.53 -5.73
CA ASP A 206 -32.10 -3.87 -4.63
C ASP A 206 -33.51 -3.30 -4.82
N ASN A 207 -33.65 -2.28 -5.67
CA ASN A 207 -34.93 -1.64 -5.96
C ASN A 207 -35.80 -2.42 -6.99
N TYR A 208 -35.28 -3.50 -7.57
CA TYR A 208 -35.92 -4.15 -8.74
C TYR A 208 -36.42 -5.57 -8.48
N GLY A 209 -36.08 -6.21 -7.36
CA GLY A 209 -36.54 -7.56 -7.00
C GLY A 209 -36.21 -8.64 -8.03
N LEU A 210 -35.08 -8.51 -8.72
CA LEU A 210 -34.65 -9.40 -9.80
C LEU A 210 -33.95 -10.65 -9.26
N ASP A 211 -34.04 -11.77 -10.00
CA ASP A 211 -33.24 -12.96 -9.69
C ASP A 211 -31.73 -12.74 -10.00
N VAL A 212 -30.86 -13.68 -9.56
CA VAL A 212 -29.42 -13.50 -9.65
C VAL A 212 -28.93 -13.32 -11.09
N ARG A 213 -29.49 -14.03 -12.06
CA ARG A 213 -29.08 -13.93 -13.48
C ARG A 213 -29.49 -12.60 -14.07
N THR A 214 -30.72 -12.20 -13.84
CA THR A 214 -31.26 -10.91 -14.27
C THR A 214 -30.51 -9.76 -13.62
N LEU A 215 -30.11 -9.93 -12.34
CA LEU A 215 -29.32 -8.97 -11.59
C LEU A 215 -27.91 -8.79 -12.20
N THR A 216 -27.27 -9.87 -12.60
CA THR A 216 -25.96 -9.84 -13.27
C THR A 216 -26.04 -9.12 -14.61
N GLU A 217 -27.04 -9.45 -15.45
CA GLU A 217 -27.27 -8.78 -16.72
C GLU A 217 -27.62 -7.28 -16.54
N PHE A 218 -28.46 -6.97 -15.55
CA PHE A 218 -28.80 -5.61 -15.18
C PHE A 218 -27.56 -4.81 -14.75
N ASN A 219 -26.74 -5.37 -13.85
CA ASN A 219 -25.53 -4.74 -13.37
C ASN A 219 -24.56 -4.46 -14.53
N GLN A 220 -24.31 -5.43 -15.40
CA GLN A 220 -23.47 -5.25 -16.58
C GLN A 220 -24.00 -4.15 -17.51
N HIS A 221 -25.31 -4.13 -17.77
CA HIS A 221 -25.94 -3.10 -18.61
C HIS A 221 -25.88 -1.71 -17.95
N CYS A 222 -26.20 -1.63 -16.66
CA CYS A 222 -26.18 -0.39 -15.89
C CYS A 222 -24.77 0.18 -15.80
N ILE A 223 -23.77 -0.66 -15.51
CA ILE A 223 -22.36 -0.30 -15.42
C ILE A 223 -21.89 0.29 -16.75
N LYS A 224 -22.17 -0.38 -17.86
CA LYS A 224 -21.84 0.10 -19.22
C LYS A 224 -22.53 1.44 -19.54
N LYS A 225 -23.81 1.56 -19.23
CA LYS A 225 -24.59 2.79 -19.45
C LYS A 225 -24.13 3.96 -18.56
N ALA A 226 -23.58 3.65 -17.38
CA ALA A 226 -23.00 4.63 -16.47
C ALA A 226 -21.54 5.00 -16.82
N GLY A 227 -20.96 4.42 -17.89
CA GLY A 227 -19.59 4.67 -18.33
C GLY A 227 -18.52 3.95 -17.51
N PHE A 228 -18.87 2.86 -16.82
CA PHE A 228 -17.95 2.05 -16.02
C PHE A 228 -17.66 0.72 -16.72
N ASP A 229 -17.25 0.73 -17.96
CA ASP A 229 -16.88 -0.48 -18.70
C ASP A 229 -15.38 -0.56 -18.96
N GLY A 230 -14.88 -1.80 -19.16
CA GLY A 230 -13.47 -2.07 -19.41
C GLY A 230 -12.63 -2.31 -18.17
N ALA A 231 -11.36 -2.63 -18.41
CA ALA A 231 -10.40 -2.99 -17.36
C ALA A 231 -10.05 -1.81 -16.41
N GLU A 232 -10.30 -0.57 -16.85
CA GLU A 232 -10.05 0.65 -16.07
C GLU A 232 -11.19 0.99 -15.08
N ALA A 233 -12.23 0.17 -15.03
CA ALA A 233 -13.41 0.34 -14.17
C ALA A 233 -13.50 -0.72 -13.05
N GLY A 234 -12.47 -1.52 -12.83
CA GLY A 234 -12.48 -2.62 -11.86
C GLY A 234 -12.89 -2.19 -10.46
N SER A 235 -12.39 -1.04 -9.97
CA SER A 235 -12.72 -0.52 -8.64
C SER A 235 -14.18 -0.09 -8.47
N TYR A 236 -14.90 0.13 -9.56
CA TYR A 236 -16.34 0.40 -9.54
C TYR A 236 -17.17 -0.90 -9.48
N LEU A 237 -16.61 -2.03 -9.94
CA LEU A 237 -17.29 -3.32 -10.04
C LEU A 237 -17.24 -4.12 -8.74
N ASN A 238 -16.18 -3.92 -7.95
CA ASN A 238 -15.98 -4.62 -6.69
C ASN A 238 -16.98 -4.15 -5.60
N TYR A 239 -17.24 -5.05 -4.64
CA TYR A 239 -18.02 -4.74 -3.44
C TYR A 239 -17.11 -4.24 -2.31
N TYR A 240 -17.69 -4.01 -1.13
CA TYR A 240 -16.95 -3.55 0.05
C TYR A 240 -16.03 -4.64 0.60
N THR A 241 -14.80 -4.26 0.94
CA THR A 241 -13.81 -5.14 1.57
C THR A 241 -13.96 -5.16 3.09
N ASN A 242 -13.29 -6.09 3.75
CA ASN A 242 -13.19 -6.15 5.20
C ASN A 242 -12.40 -4.95 5.76
N ILE A 243 -11.48 -4.36 4.98
CA ILE A 243 -10.80 -3.11 5.34
C ILE A 243 -11.79 -1.95 5.46
N TYR A 244 -12.70 -1.82 4.49
CA TYR A 244 -13.77 -0.83 4.56
C TYR A 244 -14.64 -1.01 5.81
N TRP A 245 -15.06 -2.25 6.10
CA TRP A 245 -15.92 -2.52 7.25
C TRP A 245 -15.20 -2.26 8.57
N LEU A 246 -13.94 -2.66 8.73
CA LEU A 246 -13.15 -2.34 9.91
C LEU A 246 -12.97 -0.83 10.09
N ASN A 247 -12.72 -0.08 9.01
CA ASN A 247 -12.66 1.37 9.05
C ASN A 247 -13.99 2.00 9.50
N LYS A 248 -15.13 1.47 9.04
CA LYS A 248 -16.47 1.93 9.45
C LYS A 248 -16.78 1.63 10.90
N LEU A 249 -16.36 0.47 11.39
CA LEU A 249 -16.56 0.02 12.77
C LEU A 249 -15.52 0.61 13.74
N TYR A 250 -14.42 1.19 13.24
CA TYR A 250 -13.40 1.79 14.08
C TYR A 250 -13.98 2.95 14.88
N HIS A 251 -13.88 2.86 16.22
CA HIS A 251 -14.46 3.87 17.09
C HIS A 251 -13.85 5.25 16.86
N LYS A 252 -14.67 6.30 16.85
CA LYS A 252 -14.24 7.68 16.61
C LYS A 252 -15.02 8.61 17.54
N GLU A 253 -14.33 9.35 18.39
CA GLU A 253 -15.00 10.38 19.16
C GLU A 253 -15.42 11.53 18.23
N PRO A 254 -16.72 11.81 18.11
CA PRO A 254 -17.22 12.88 17.22
C PRO A 254 -16.75 14.27 17.69
N GLU A 255 -16.67 14.47 19.01
CA GLU A 255 -16.25 15.73 19.62
C GLU A 255 -15.24 15.50 20.76
N LEU A 256 -14.27 16.39 20.89
CA LEU A 256 -13.30 16.36 21.98
C LEU A 256 -13.92 17.00 23.22
N LYS A 257 -14.38 16.16 24.15
CA LYS A 257 -14.98 16.59 25.43
C LYS A 257 -13.90 16.80 26.49
N ASP A 258 -14.18 17.68 27.45
CA ASP A 258 -13.32 17.83 28.61
C ASP A 258 -13.20 16.50 29.39
N GLY A 259 -11.96 16.16 29.77
CA GLY A 259 -11.68 14.92 30.51
C GLY A 259 -11.30 13.71 29.66
N ILE A 260 -11.33 13.78 28.31
CA ILE A 260 -10.87 12.69 27.43
C ILE A 260 -9.39 12.38 27.67
N LYS A 261 -9.08 11.08 27.85
CA LYS A 261 -7.70 10.56 27.98
C LYS A 261 -7.22 9.89 26.70
N ASN A 262 -8.11 9.34 25.91
CA ASN A 262 -7.81 8.65 24.66
C ASN A 262 -8.57 9.34 23.53
N ILE A 263 -7.85 9.65 22.46
CA ILE A 263 -8.43 10.19 21.21
C ILE A 263 -8.16 9.20 20.11
N GLN A 264 -9.21 8.79 19.40
CA GLN A 264 -9.11 7.84 18.31
C GLN A 264 -9.60 8.48 17.01
N ARG A 265 -8.83 8.32 15.93
CA ARG A 265 -9.11 8.82 14.57
C ARG A 265 -8.73 7.77 13.55
N ASP A 266 -9.17 7.93 12.31
CA ASP A 266 -8.91 6.98 11.25
C ASP A 266 -8.43 7.63 9.95
N ILE A 267 -7.72 6.83 9.16
CA ILE A 267 -7.27 7.12 7.81
C ILE A 267 -7.62 5.92 6.94
N TYR A 268 -8.44 6.12 5.92
CA TYR A 268 -8.67 5.13 4.89
C TYR A 268 -7.86 5.47 3.65
N ILE A 269 -7.10 4.48 3.16
CA ILE A 269 -6.29 4.58 1.94
C ILE A 269 -6.86 3.60 0.92
N GLU A 270 -7.34 4.13 -0.18
CA GLU A 270 -7.87 3.34 -1.28
C GLU A 270 -6.81 2.41 -1.89
N GLY A 271 -7.26 1.32 -2.49
CA GLY A 271 -6.43 0.24 -3.01
C GLY A 271 -5.43 0.69 -4.08
N ILE A 272 -4.38 -0.11 -4.21
CA ILE A 272 -3.33 0.09 -5.21
C ILE A 272 -3.93 0.05 -6.61
N GLY A 273 -3.48 0.95 -7.49
CA GLY A 273 -3.99 1.10 -8.85
C GLY A 273 -5.27 1.92 -8.97
N THR A 274 -5.85 2.40 -7.87
CA THR A 274 -7.07 3.20 -7.88
C THR A 274 -6.87 4.63 -7.38
N GLU A 275 -7.69 5.54 -7.87
CA GLU A 275 -7.86 6.89 -7.36
C GLU A 275 -9.35 7.24 -7.27
N ASN A 276 -9.70 8.08 -6.31
CA ASN A 276 -11.09 8.49 -6.07
C ASN A 276 -11.69 9.22 -7.28
N ASN A 277 -12.81 8.71 -7.79
CA ASN A 277 -13.55 9.27 -8.94
C ASN A 277 -12.73 9.36 -10.24
N LYS A 278 -11.72 8.51 -10.43
CA LYS A 278 -10.92 8.41 -11.66
C LYS A 278 -10.93 6.98 -12.20
N ALA A 279 -10.50 6.83 -13.45
CA ALA A 279 -10.23 5.52 -14.04
C ALA A 279 -9.07 4.82 -13.31
N ASP A 280 -9.15 3.50 -13.19
CA ASP A 280 -8.13 2.69 -12.57
C ASP A 280 -6.85 2.67 -13.41
N SER A 281 -5.70 2.65 -12.76
CA SER A 281 -4.41 2.53 -13.42
C SER A 281 -4.04 1.07 -13.61
N LEU A 282 -4.15 0.55 -14.83
CA LEU A 282 -3.73 -0.82 -15.17
C LEU A 282 -2.24 -1.05 -14.88
N TRP A 283 -1.40 -0.05 -15.13
CA TRP A 283 0.02 -0.09 -14.79
C TRP A 283 0.26 -0.09 -13.28
N GLY A 284 -0.52 0.69 -12.52
CA GLY A 284 -0.49 0.68 -11.06
C GLY A 284 -0.95 -0.64 -10.46
N MET A 285 -1.99 -1.26 -11.05
CA MET A 285 -2.47 -2.57 -10.64
C MET A 285 -1.49 -3.70 -10.99
N GLY A 286 -0.82 -3.63 -12.13
CA GLY A 286 0.13 -4.65 -12.58
C GLY A 286 1.50 -4.54 -11.91
N LEU A 287 2.09 -3.36 -11.88
CA LEU A 287 3.49 -3.15 -11.50
C LEU A 287 3.66 -2.62 -10.06
N GLY A 288 2.61 -2.06 -9.44
CA GLY A 288 2.68 -1.55 -8.07
C GLY A 288 3.71 -0.42 -7.82
N ASN A 289 4.31 0.13 -8.86
CA ASN A 289 5.54 0.94 -8.80
C ASN A 289 5.40 2.34 -9.44
N ASN A 290 4.23 2.97 -9.30
CA ASN A 290 3.98 4.33 -9.76
C ASN A 290 3.27 5.15 -8.68
N ASP A 291 2.72 6.32 -9.03
CA ASP A 291 1.98 7.23 -8.12
C ASP A 291 0.79 6.57 -7.39
N THR A 292 0.40 5.34 -7.77
CA THR A 292 -0.65 4.53 -7.14
C THR A 292 -0.12 3.23 -6.54
N GLY A 293 1.21 3.04 -6.50
CA GLY A 293 1.89 1.87 -5.96
C GLY A 293 1.92 1.80 -4.43
N VAL A 294 2.50 0.71 -3.89
CA VAL A 294 2.59 0.45 -2.44
C VAL A 294 3.23 1.61 -1.68
N ILE A 295 4.40 2.09 -2.13
CA ILE A 295 5.13 3.19 -1.47
C ILE A 295 4.30 4.47 -1.53
N ALA A 296 3.76 4.83 -2.70
CA ALA A 296 2.93 6.02 -2.85
C ALA A 296 1.69 6.02 -1.95
N LYS A 297 1.08 4.85 -1.70
CA LYS A 297 -0.05 4.72 -0.77
C LYS A 297 0.38 4.96 0.68
N THR A 298 1.58 4.50 1.09
CA THR A 298 2.10 4.84 2.43
C THR A 298 2.48 6.31 2.57
N ASP A 299 3.00 6.95 1.52
CA ASP A 299 3.24 8.40 1.52
C ASP A 299 1.93 9.19 1.61
N ARG A 300 0.88 8.73 0.92
CA ARG A 300 -0.47 9.30 1.06
C ARG A 300 -1.00 9.17 2.49
N ALA A 301 -0.74 8.05 3.17
CA ALA A 301 -1.08 7.89 4.58
C ALA A 301 -0.37 8.92 5.47
N VAL A 302 0.92 9.20 5.22
CA VAL A 302 1.69 10.23 5.95
C VAL A 302 1.10 11.64 5.71
N VAL A 303 0.69 11.94 4.48
CA VAL A 303 0.02 13.23 4.16
C VAL A 303 -1.31 13.37 4.91
N GLN A 304 -2.12 12.31 4.92
CA GLN A 304 -3.40 12.33 5.65
C GLN A 304 -3.19 12.37 7.18
N LEU A 305 -2.16 11.67 7.69
CA LEU A 305 -1.77 11.72 9.08
C LEU A 305 -1.47 13.17 9.51
N ARG A 306 -0.69 13.91 8.71
CA ARG A 306 -0.42 15.34 8.97
C ARG A 306 -1.72 16.12 9.14
N ARG A 307 -2.67 15.94 8.24
CA ARG A 307 -3.97 16.64 8.30
C ARG A 307 -4.70 16.33 9.60
N ILE A 308 -4.85 15.06 9.94
CA ILE A 308 -5.57 14.61 11.16
C ILE A 308 -4.88 15.12 12.42
N LEU A 309 -3.56 15.00 12.51
CA LEU A 309 -2.81 15.50 13.67
C LEU A 309 -2.97 17.01 13.82
N THR A 310 -2.95 17.78 12.72
CA THR A 310 -3.18 19.23 12.76
C THR A 310 -4.60 19.57 13.20
N GLU A 311 -5.61 18.83 12.72
CA GLU A 311 -7.01 18.98 13.16
C GLU A 311 -7.17 18.71 14.67
N VAL A 312 -6.57 17.63 15.17
CA VAL A 312 -6.58 17.28 16.60
C VAL A 312 -5.86 18.34 17.43
N THR A 313 -4.68 18.78 17.00
CA THR A 313 -3.91 19.83 17.66
C THR A 313 -4.70 21.15 17.73
N GLY A 314 -5.35 21.54 16.63
CA GLY A 314 -6.21 22.73 16.58
C GLY A 314 -7.42 22.64 17.51
N ALA A 315 -8.01 21.46 17.66
CA ALA A 315 -9.15 21.24 18.53
C ALA A 315 -8.77 21.20 20.03
N LEU A 316 -7.54 20.77 20.35
CA LEU A 316 -7.06 20.67 21.74
C LEU A 316 -6.64 22.02 22.35
N GLN A 317 -6.23 23.00 21.58
CA GLN A 317 -5.84 24.39 21.87
C GLN A 317 -5.44 24.77 23.32
N SER A 318 -5.22 23.81 24.22
CA SER A 318 -4.94 24.00 25.64
C SER A 318 -3.45 23.84 25.95
N LYS A 319 -2.87 24.78 26.67
CA LYS A 319 -1.48 24.70 27.17
C LYS A 319 -1.27 23.61 28.24
N ASP A 320 -2.36 23.06 28.77
CA ASP A 320 -2.34 22.09 29.88
C ASP A 320 -2.46 20.64 29.43
N ILE A 321 -2.16 20.38 28.15
CA ILE A 321 -2.26 19.04 27.55
C ILE A 321 -0.88 18.59 27.06
N THR A 322 -0.57 17.31 27.31
CA THR A 322 0.58 16.60 26.78
C THR A 322 0.11 15.35 26.06
N ILE A 323 0.58 15.10 24.85
CA ILE A 323 0.36 13.84 24.16
C ILE A 323 1.45 12.87 24.63
N ALA A 324 1.06 11.92 25.50
CA ALA A 324 1.98 10.94 26.07
C ALA A 324 2.39 9.88 25.04
N HIS A 325 1.45 9.42 24.22
CA HIS A 325 1.68 8.40 23.20
C HIS A 325 0.93 8.73 21.90
N LEU A 326 1.58 8.47 20.78
CA LEU A 326 0.96 8.35 19.46
C LEU A 326 1.04 6.88 19.04
N GLN A 327 -0.11 6.26 18.84
CA GLN A 327 -0.25 4.85 18.56
C GLN A 327 -0.94 4.64 17.23
N PHE A 328 -0.61 3.53 16.56
CA PHE A 328 -1.22 3.15 15.29
C PHE A 328 -1.84 1.76 15.37
N ASP A 329 -3.11 1.66 14.93
CA ASP A 329 -3.76 0.41 14.57
C ASP A 329 -3.78 0.32 13.05
N VAL A 330 -3.02 -0.61 12.48
CA VAL A 330 -2.79 -0.65 11.04
C VAL A 330 -3.44 -1.90 10.46
N PHE A 331 -4.24 -1.74 9.43
CA PHE A 331 -4.91 -2.85 8.73
C PHE A 331 -4.62 -2.79 7.24
N GLY A 332 -4.52 -3.98 6.62
CA GLY A 332 -4.31 -4.04 5.18
C GLY A 332 -4.81 -5.34 4.56
N PHE A 333 -5.20 -5.27 3.28
CA PHE A 333 -5.61 -6.42 2.48
C PHE A 333 -4.80 -6.52 1.20
N SER A 334 -4.37 -7.74 0.82
CA SER A 334 -3.66 -7.96 -0.45
C SER A 334 -2.36 -7.13 -0.52
N ARG A 335 -2.14 -6.36 -1.60
CA ARG A 335 -1.05 -5.37 -1.67
C ARG A 335 -1.24 -4.20 -0.68
N GLY A 336 -2.46 -3.94 -0.23
CA GLY A 336 -2.69 -3.06 0.91
C GLY A 336 -2.12 -3.64 2.20
N ALA A 337 -2.10 -4.97 2.38
CA ALA A 337 -1.39 -5.61 3.48
C ALA A 337 0.14 -5.42 3.35
N ALA A 338 0.69 -5.46 2.14
CA ALA A 338 2.09 -5.10 1.91
C ALA A 338 2.37 -3.62 2.26
N ALA A 339 1.44 -2.71 1.93
CA ALA A 339 1.53 -1.30 2.33
C ALA A 339 1.46 -1.12 3.85
N ALA A 340 0.58 -1.87 4.54
CA ALA A 340 0.48 -1.87 5.99
C ALA A 340 1.79 -2.34 6.65
N ARG A 341 2.40 -3.41 6.13
CA ARG A 341 3.72 -3.91 6.57
C ARG A 341 4.82 -2.88 6.33
N HIS A 342 4.84 -2.26 5.15
CA HIS A 342 5.81 -1.20 4.83
C HIS A 342 5.64 0.01 5.76
N PHE A 343 4.41 0.46 6.02
CA PHE A 343 4.14 1.55 6.95
C PHE A 343 4.59 1.21 8.38
N ALA A 344 4.33 -0.01 8.86
CA ALA A 344 4.79 -0.47 10.17
C ALA A 344 6.32 -0.43 10.29
N ASN A 345 7.05 -0.82 9.23
CA ASN A 345 8.50 -0.70 9.16
C ASN A 345 8.96 0.77 9.20
N ARG A 346 8.28 1.68 8.50
CA ARG A 346 8.58 3.13 8.56
C ARG A 346 8.45 3.68 9.98
N VAL A 347 7.41 3.26 10.72
CA VAL A 347 7.26 3.62 12.15
C VAL A 347 8.38 3.04 12.99
N PHE A 348 8.70 1.76 12.82
CA PHE A 348 9.72 1.06 13.57
C PHE A 348 11.13 1.64 13.36
N GLU A 349 11.47 1.96 12.11
CA GLU A 349 12.76 2.55 11.73
C GLU A 349 12.85 4.05 12.01
N GLN A 350 11.80 4.66 12.56
CA GLN A 350 11.73 6.10 12.81
C GLN A 350 11.97 6.94 11.53
N ASP A 351 11.24 6.60 10.46
CA ASP A 351 11.33 7.28 9.15
C ASP A 351 11.37 8.81 9.32
N PRO A 352 12.40 9.49 8.79
CA PRO A 352 12.58 10.93 9.02
C PRO A 352 11.44 11.81 8.51
N VAL A 353 10.74 11.37 7.44
CA VAL A 353 9.60 12.10 6.88
C VAL A 353 8.42 11.98 7.84
N LEU A 354 8.19 10.78 8.38
CA LEU A 354 7.14 10.51 9.36
C LEU A 354 7.40 11.28 10.66
N VAL A 355 8.62 11.21 11.20
CA VAL A 355 9.05 11.94 12.41
C VAL A 355 8.83 13.44 12.26
N ARG A 356 9.29 14.03 11.15
CA ARG A 356 9.11 15.47 10.87
C ARG A 356 7.64 15.85 10.75
N THR A 357 6.86 15.00 10.07
CA THR A 357 5.42 15.22 9.89
C THR A 357 4.71 15.27 11.23
N ILE A 358 4.97 14.31 12.12
CA ILE A 358 4.38 14.23 13.45
C ILE A 358 4.81 15.43 14.30
N ALA A 359 6.10 15.71 14.38
CA ALA A 359 6.62 16.83 15.16
C ALA A 359 6.02 18.18 14.72
N THR A 360 5.91 18.39 13.41
CA THR A 360 5.33 19.65 12.87
C THR A 360 3.83 19.74 13.14
N ALA A 361 3.09 18.64 12.97
CA ALA A 361 1.63 18.64 13.08
C ALA A 361 1.15 18.70 14.54
N LEU A 362 1.92 18.16 15.49
CA LEU A 362 1.60 18.23 16.92
C LEU A 362 2.02 19.55 17.58
N HIS A 363 2.91 20.35 16.97
CA HIS A 363 3.28 21.65 17.50
C HIS A 363 2.04 22.60 17.54
N PRO A 364 1.79 23.36 18.67
CA PRO A 364 2.64 23.57 19.83
C PRO A 364 2.40 22.62 21.02
N ILE A 365 1.62 21.54 20.88
CA ILE A 365 1.37 20.61 21.98
C ILE A 365 2.65 19.80 22.27
N GLU A 366 2.95 19.61 23.54
CA GLU A 366 4.05 18.79 23.98
C GLU A 366 3.77 17.31 23.64
N TYR A 367 4.72 16.64 22.96
CA TYR A 367 4.66 15.23 22.63
C TYR A 367 5.83 14.49 23.27
N GLN A 368 5.54 13.43 24.06
CA GLN A 368 6.52 12.68 24.84
C GLN A 368 6.75 11.25 24.32
N GLY A 369 5.97 10.81 23.33
CA GLY A 369 6.09 9.47 22.76
C GLY A 369 7.30 9.29 21.83
N LYS A 370 7.43 8.11 21.24
CA LYS A 370 8.46 7.85 20.22
C LYS A 370 8.27 8.77 19.02
N PRO A 371 9.34 9.33 18.44
CA PRO A 371 9.22 10.36 17.40
C PRO A 371 8.33 10.01 16.21
N ALA A 372 8.36 8.75 15.72
CA ALA A 372 7.46 8.24 14.68
C ALA A 372 6.21 7.56 15.23
N GLY A 373 5.92 7.62 16.53
CA GLY A 373 4.87 6.85 17.18
C GLY A 373 5.22 5.35 17.33
N GLU A 374 4.21 4.53 17.59
CA GLU A 374 4.37 3.08 17.71
C GLU A 374 3.14 2.32 17.19
N VAL A 375 3.34 1.17 16.57
CA VAL A 375 2.25 0.31 16.11
C VAL A 375 1.77 -0.57 17.26
N GLN A 376 0.48 -0.47 17.61
CA GLN A 376 -0.16 -1.29 18.63
C GLN A 376 -0.59 -2.63 18.05
N PHE A 377 -1.33 -2.55 16.94
CA PHE A 377 -1.85 -3.72 16.26
C PHE A 377 -1.62 -3.62 14.74
N LEU A 378 -1.18 -4.71 14.12
CA LEU A 378 -1.06 -4.86 12.68
C LEU A 378 -1.91 -6.03 12.22
N GLY A 379 -3.07 -5.74 11.64
CA GLY A 379 -4.03 -6.72 11.13
C GLY A 379 -3.90 -6.90 9.62
N LEU A 380 -3.56 -8.08 9.16
CA LEU A 380 -3.29 -8.37 7.75
C LEU A 380 -4.29 -9.38 7.21
N PHE A 381 -4.82 -9.12 6.02
CA PHE A 381 -5.60 -10.07 5.24
C PHE A 381 -4.81 -10.45 3.99
N ASP A 382 -4.42 -11.70 3.94
CA ASP A 382 -3.88 -12.42 2.78
C ASP A 382 -2.86 -11.59 1.97
N THR A 383 -1.71 -11.31 2.55
CA THR A 383 -0.67 -10.45 1.98
C THR A 383 -0.13 -10.99 0.66
N VAL A 384 -0.26 -10.20 -0.40
CA VAL A 384 0.32 -10.44 -1.72
C VAL A 384 1.20 -9.25 -2.08
N THR A 385 2.47 -9.49 -2.38
CA THR A 385 3.37 -8.41 -2.82
C THR A 385 3.46 -8.30 -4.34
N ALA A 386 3.11 -9.32 -5.10
CA ALA A 386 3.21 -9.44 -6.56
C ALA A 386 3.45 -8.10 -7.30
N VAL A 387 4.68 -7.61 -7.24
CA VAL A 387 5.15 -6.40 -7.91
C VAL A 387 6.15 -6.88 -8.95
N GLY A 388 5.65 -7.31 -10.11
CA GLY A 388 6.53 -7.65 -11.23
C GLY A 388 7.31 -6.41 -11.66
N GLY A 389 8.64 -6.42 -11.55
CA GLY A 389 9.51 -5.39 -12.09
C GLY A 389 9.64 -5.52 -13.61
N ILE A 390 9.77 -4.39 -14.33
CA ILE A 390 10.06 -4.42 -15.78
C ILE A 390 11.39 -5.14 -16.05
N LEU A 391 12.35 -5.03 -15.12
CA LEU A 391 13.67 -5.65 -15.22
C LEU A 391 13.61 -7.18 -15.01
N ASP A 392 12.60 -7.67 -14.31
CA ASP A 392 12.43 -9.09 -13.95
C ASP A 392 11.40 -9.79 -14.84
N GLY A 393 11.10 -9.22 -16.01
CA GLY A 393 10.14 -9.78 -16.96
C GLY A 393 8.69 -9.82 -16.48
N LEU A 394 8.32 -9.00 -15.48
CA LEU A 394 7.02 -8.98 -14.82
C LEU A 394 6.70 -10.28 -14.07
N ASP A 395 7.71 -11.02 -13.62
CA ASP A 395 7.51 -12.27 -12.89
C ASP A 395 7.02 -11.99 -11.46
N PRO A 396 5.79 -12.40 -11.10
CA PRO A 396 5.26 -12.24 -9.74
C PRO A 396 5.93 -13.23 -8.75
N HIS A 397 6.75 -14.16 -9.23
CA HIS A 397 7.50 -15.13 -8.43
C HIS A 397 8.93 -14.67 -8.11
N ASP A 398 9.32 -13.44 -8.50
CA ASP A 398 10.56 -12.86 -8.01
C ASP A 398 10.37 -12.33 -6.57
N GLY A 399 11.17 -12.85 -5.64
CA GLY A 399 11.18 -12.41 -4.23
C GLY A 399 11.71 -10.98 -4.02
N ASN A 400 12.16 -10.30 -5.08
CA ASN A 400 12.67 -8.94 -5.02
C ASN A 400 11.52 -7.92 -4.99
N ASN A 401 11.17 -7.43 -3.81
CA ASN A 401 10.04 -6.53 -3.56
C ASN A 401 10.32 -5.04 -3.87
N LEU A 402 11.28 -4.71 -4.73
CA LEU A 402 11.53 -3.35 -5.25
C LEU A 402 11.45 -2.24 -4.18
N SER A 403 12.20 -2.35 -3.10
CA SER A 403 12.22 -1.37 -1.98
C SER A 403 10.99 -1.39 -1.05
N VAL A 404 10.00 -2.23 -1.28
CA VAL A 404 8.88 -2.42 -0.35
C VAL A 404 9.32 -3.31 0.80
N LYS A 405 9.37 -2.76 2.01
CA LYS A 405 9.77 -3.50 3.21
C LYS A 405 8.59 -4.30 3.75
N ILE A 406 8.56 -5.59 3.53
CA ILE A 406 7.50 -6.49 4.00
C ILE A 406 7.92 -7.41 5.16
N GLY A 407 9.20 -7.60 5.38
CA GLY A 407 9.71 -8.30 6.57
C GLY A 407 9.26 -7.58 7.84
N LEU A 408 8.82 -8.34 8.84
CA LEU A 408 8.30 -7.80 10.11
C LEU A 408 9.23 -8.22 11.25
N PRO A 409 10.24 -7.39 11.59
CA PRO A 409 11.16 -7.72 12.68
C PRO A 409 10.43 -7.78 14.02
N PRO A 410 11.01 -8.45 15.03
CA PRO A 410 10.50 -8.41 16.41
C PRO A 410 10.31 -6.96 16.88
N ARG A 411 9.19 -6.67 17.55
CA ARG A 411 8.84 -5.35 18.07
C ARG A 411 8.44 -4.29 17.01
N VAL A 412 8.24 -4.66 15.75
CA VAL A 412 7.67 -3.77 14.73
C VAL A 412 6.28 -3.27 15.13
N ALA A 413 5.53 -4.09 15.82
CA ALA A 413 4.26 -3.78 16.46
C ALA A 413 4.18 -4.50 17.82
N LYS A 414 3.24 -4.13 18.69
CA LYS A 414 2.99 -4.90 19.92
C LYS A 414 2.37 -6.25 19.60
N GLN A 415 1.43 -6.26 18.65
CA GLN A 415 0.82 -7.49 18.15
C GLN A 415 0.63 -7.41 16.63
N VAL A 416 0.84 -8.54 15.98
CA VAL A 416 0.56 -8.74 14.55
C VAL A 416 -0.35 -9.95 14.42
N PHE A 417 -1.32 -9.88 13.53
CA PHE A 417 -2.17 -11.01 13.20
C PHE A 417 -2.45 -11.06 11.70
N HIS A 418 -2.22 -12.20 11.08
CA HIS A 418 -2.41 -12.42 9.65
C HIS A 418 -3.45 -13.49 9.40
N LEU A 419 -4.54 -13.14 8.71
CA LEU A 419 -5.51 -14.08 8.14
C LEU A 419 -5.15 -14.36 6.69
N THR A 420 -5.02 -15.65 6.35
CA THR A 420 -4.64 -16.11 5.00
C THR A 420 -5.71 -16.99 4.38
N ALA A 421 -5.72 -17.05 3.06
CA ALA A 421 -6.68 -17.80 2.24
C ALA A 421 -6.17 -19.22 1.99
N MET A 422 -6.89 -20.23 2.51
CA MET A 422 -6.52 -21.64 2.39
C MET A 422 -6.68 -22.19 0.97
N HIS A 423 -7.67 -21.70 0.21
CA HIS A 423 -8.03 -22.22 -1.11
C HIS A 423 -7.64 -21.29 -2.27
N GLU A 424 -6.84 -20.24 -1.99
CA GLU A 424 -6.25 -19.44 -3.06
C GLU A 424 -5.15 -20.24 -3.76
N CYS A 425 -5.19 -20.31 -5.08
CA CYS A 425 -4.20 -21.05 -5.85
C CYS A 425 -3.93 -20.42 -7.24
N ARG A 426 -4.30 -19.15 -7.43
CA ARG A 426 -3.92 -18.40 -8.63
C ARG A 426 -2.41 -18.18 -8.68
N TYR A 427 -1.82 -18.37 -9.84
CA TYR A 427 -0.39 -18.20 -10.09
C TYR A 427 0.12 -16.82 -9.63
N ASN A 428 -0.64 -15.74 -9.90
CA ASN A 428 -0.24 -14.38 -9.58
C ASN A 428 -0.56 -13.95 -8.13
N PHE A 429 -1.00 -14.87 -7.26
CA PHE A 429 -1.41 -14.58 -5.89
C PHE A 429 -0.57 -15.33 -4.86
N CYS A 430 0.76 -15.29 -5.02
CA CYS A 430 1.69 -15.85 -4.05
C CYS A 430 1.49 -15.21 -2.66
N LEU A 431 1.51 -16.03 -1.61
CA LEU A 431 1.37 -15.55 -0.24
C LEU A 431 2.72 -15.11 0.32
N ASN A 432 2.76 -13.94 0.95
CA ASN A 432 3.89 -13.53 1.79
C ASN A 432 3.55 -13.79 3.25
N SER A 433 3.95 -14.95 3.76
CA SER A 433 3.68 -15.41 5.12
C SER A 433 4.41 -14.60 6.19
N VAL A 434 3.88 -14.61 7.42
CA VAL A 434 4.53 -14.07 8.63
C VAL A 434 4.73 -15.15 9.69
N LYS A 435 4.38 -16.40 9.38
CA LYS A 435 4.24 -17.52 10.31
C LYS A 435 5.50 -17.83 11.13
N GLU A 436 6.68 -17.51 10.62
CA GLU A 436 7.93 -17.75 11.33
C GLU A 436 8.08 -16.90 12.59
N GLN A 437 7.48 -15.73 12.62
CA GLN A 437 7.67 -14.72 13.66
C GLN A 437 6.37 -14.31 14.34
N TRP A 438 5.23 -14.36 13.62
CA TRP A 438 3.98 -13.77 14.05
C TRP A 438 2.80 -14.71 13.85
N PRO A 439 1.75 -14.60 14.66
CA PRO A 439 0.51 -15.34 14.49
C PRO A 439 -0.09 -15.23 13.09
N GLU A 440 -0.32 -16.38 12.46
CA GLU A 440 -0.92 -16.51 11.14
C GLU A 440 -1.96 -17.63 11.16
N LEU A 441 -3.21 -17.32 10.87
CA LEU A 441 -4.32 -18.26 10.78
C LEU A 441 -4.79 -18.38 9.31
N SER A 442 -4.74 -19.59 8.77
CA SER A 442 -5.33 -19.88 7.46
C SER A 442 -6.80 -20.29 7.63
N LEU A 443 -7.70 -19.51 7.01
CA LEU A 443 -9.12 -19.81 6.94
C LEU A 443 -9.51 -20.39 5.58
N PRO A 444 -10.53 -21.28 5.52
CA PRO A 444 -11.09 -21.71 4.23
C PRO A 444 -11.49 -20.49 3.39
N GLY A 445 -11.33 -20.59 2.07
CA GLY A 445 -11.70 -19.54 1.13
C GLY A 445 -10.57 -19.09 0.23
N ALA A 446 -10.92 -18.34 -0.83
CA ALA A 446 -10.02 -17.66 -1.72
C ALA A 446 -9.67 -16.26 -1.17
N HIS A 447 -8.78 -15.54 -1.83
CA HIS A 447 -8.26 -14.23 -1.47
C HIS A 447 -9.33 -13.24 -0.99
N ALA A 448 -10.36 -13.02 -1.82
CA ALA A 448 -11.42 -12.08 -1.49
C ALA A 448 -12.52 -12.66 -0.59
N ASP A 449 -12.53 -13.97 -0.32
CA ASP A 449 -13.34 -14.54 0.78
C ASP A 449 -12.76 -14.17 2.15
N ILE A 450 -11.44 -13.90 2.21
CA ILE A 450 -10.76 -13.48 3.42
C ILE A 450 -10.73 -11.95 3.53
N GLY A 451 -10.40 -11.25 2.45
CA GLY A 451 -10.28 -9.79 2.45
C GLY A 451 -11.57 -9.03 2.14
N GLY A 452 -12.61 -9.69 1.68
CA GLY A 452 -13.82 -9.06 1.14
C GLY A 452 -13.63 -8.59 -0.31
N GLY A 453 -14.71 -8.10 -0.92
CA GLY A 453 -14.70 -7.54 -2.27
C GLY A 453 -15.65 -8.24 -3.25
N TYR A 454 -16.06 -9.48 -3.00
CA TYR A 454 -17.10 -10.15 -3.80
C TYR A 454 -18.47 -9.54 -3.58
N ASN A 455 -19.30 -9.48 -4.63
CA ASN A 455 -20.67 -9.02 -4.53
C ASN A 455 -21.50 -9.97 -3.64
N PRO A 456 -22.64 -9.52 -3.11
CA PRO A 456 -23.47 -10.33 -2.20
C PRO A 456 -23.84 -11.70 -2.74
N GLN A 457 -24.06 -11.79 -4.05
CA GLN A 457 -24.24 -13.04 -4.79
C GLN A 457 -23.60 -12.92 -6.17
N GLU A 458 -22.92 -13.99 -6.60
CA GLU A 458 -22.29 -14.09 -7.92
C GLU A 458 -22.61 -15.42 -8.56
N GLU A 459 -22.82 -15.42 -9.86
CA GLU A 459 -22.88 -16.63 -10.67
C GLU A 459 -21.46 -16.95 -11.16
N GLU A 460 -20.90 -18.05 -10.70
CA GLU A 460 -19.64 -18.58 -11.20
C GLU A 460 -19.91 -19.52 -12.39
N TYR A 461 -19.34 -19.19 -13.55
CA TYR A 461 -19.20 -20.06 -14.71
C TYR A 461 -17.73 -20.11 -15.08
N LEU A 462 -17.08 -21.21 -14.72
CA LEU A 462 -15.62 -21.30 -14.68
C LEU A 462 -15.12 -22.46 -15.52
N PHE A 463 -14.02 -22.26 -16.22
CA PHE A 463 -13.22 -23.33 -16.81
C PHE A 463 -12.23 -23.84 -15.77
N LEU A 464 -12.45 -25.06 -15.27
CA LEU A 464 -11.55 -25.73 -14.32
C LEU A 464 -10.40 -26.46 -15.02
N SER A 465 -10.49 -26.70 -16.32
CA SER A 465 -9.36 -27.14 -17.12
C SER A 465 -9.07 -26.14 -18.23
N ARG A 466 -7.79 -26.04 -18.61
CA ARG A 466 -7.42 -25.25 -19.79
C ARG A 466 -8.10 -25.83 -21.01
N PRO A 467 -8.88 -25.06 -21.78
CA PRO A 467 -9.49 -25.52 -23.00
C PRO A 467 -8.45 -26.10 -23.97
N ALA A 468 -8.66 -27.32 -24.41
CA ALA A 468 -7.78 -28.02 -25.33
C ALA A 468 -8.47 -28.23 -26.69
N VAL A 469 -7.68 -28.29 -27.76
CA VAL A 469 -8.17 -28.35 -29.14
C VAL A 469 -7.46 -29.44 -29.89
N GLU A 470 -8.22 -30.19 -30.70
CA GLU A 470 -7.72 -31.20 -31.64
C GLU A 470 -8.43 -31.07 -32.98
N THR A 471 -7.73 -31.34 -34.07
CA THR A 471 -8.32 -31.41 -35.41
C THR A 471 -8.35 -32.85 -35.85
N VAL A 472 -9.55 -33.37 -36.10
CA VAL A 472 -9.80 -34.78 -36.49
C VAL A 472 -10.58 -34.85 -37.81
N LEU A 473 -10.75 -36.04 -38.35
CA LEU A 473 -11.68 -36.27 -39.46
C LEU A 473 -13.12 -35.98 -39.01
N ALA A 474 -13.95 -35.51 -39.92
CA ALA A 474 -15.31 -35.03 -39.59
C ALA A 474 -16.24 -36.15 -39.05
N ASP A 475 -15.99 -37.38 -39.41
CA ASP A 475 -16.74 -38.56 -38.99
C ASP A 475 -16.37 -39.11 -37.61
N VAL A 476 -15.23 -38.68 -37.04
CA VAL A 476 -14.82 -39.10 -35.69
C VAL A 476 -15.79 -38.53 -34.66
N PRO A 477 -16.45 -39.36 -33.82
CA PRO A 477 -17.28 -38.86 -32.73
C PRO A 477 -16.50 -37.98 -31.78
N THR A 478 -17.10 -36.91 -31.26
CA THR A 478 -16.43 -35.94 -30.36
C THR A 478 -15.87 -36.65 -29.13
N GLU A 479 -16.60 -37.59 -28.56
CA GLU A 479 -16.23 -38.36 -27.37
C GLU A 479 -15.05 -39.31 -27.62
N ALA A 480 -14.80 -39.69 -28.89
CA ALA A 480 -13.68 -40.54 -29.29
C ALA A 480 -12.38 -39.76 -29.57
N THR A 481 -12.41 -38.41 -29.50
CA THR A 481 -11.23 -37.57 -29.73
C THR A 481 -10.28 -37.63 -28.54
N GLY A 482 -8.97 -37.50 -28.80
CA GLY A 482 -7.95 -37.48 -27.77
C GLY A 482 -8.13 -36.32 -26.79
N VAL A 483 -8.58 -35.16 -27.29
CA VAL A 483 -8.85 -33.98 -26.46
C VAL A 483 -10.00 -34.25 -25.48
N TYR A 484 -11.08 -34.90 -25.92
CA TYR A 484 -12.18 -35.24 -25.02
C TYR A 484 -11.75 -36.22 -23.92
N GLN A 485 -11.06 -37.29 -24.28
CA GLN A 485 -10.56 -38.29 -23.34
C GLN A 485 -9.58 -37.68 -22.31
N LYS A 486 -8.72 -36.75 -22.74
CA LYS A 486 -7.83 -36.00 -21.85
C LYS A 486 -8.62 -35.17 -20.84
N VAL A 487 -9.68 -34.49 -21.28
CA VAL A 487 -10.52 -33.65 -20.42
C VAL A 487 -11.33 -34.51 -19.44
N VAL A 488 -11.78 -35.73 -19.83
CA VAL A 488 -12.39 -36.70 -18.90
C VAL A 488 -11.41 -37.04 -17.76
N GLN A 489 -10.16 -37.38 -18.09
CA GLN A 489 -9.15 -37.68 -17.08
C GLN A 489 -8.88 -36.48 -16.16
N GLN A 490 -8.85 -35.26 -16.70
CA GLN A 490 -8.74 -34.04 -15.89
C GLN A 490 -9.93 -33.88 -14.94
N ALA A 491 -11.16 -34.09 -15.41
CA ALA A 491 -12.36 -34.03 -14.60
C ALA A 491 -12.31 -34.98 -13.39
N ASP A 492 -11.76 -36.18 -13.58
CA ASP A 492 -11.60 -37.18 -12.51
C ASP A 492 -10.56 -36.78 -11.47
N THR A 493 -9.58 -35.93 -11.84
CA THR A 493 -8.52 -35.46 -10.90
C THR A 493 -8.91 -34.24 -10.10
N LEU A 494 -9.77 -33.37 -10.65
CA LEU A 494 -10.14 -32.08 -9.99
C LEU A 494 -10.66 -32.23 -8.56
N PRO A 495 -11.51 -33.21 -8.19
CA PRO A 495 -11.98 -33.39 -6.82
C PRO A 495 -10.90 -33.74 -5.80
N HIS A 496 -9.72 -34.16 -6.25
CA HIS A 496 -8.59 -34.51 -5.38
C HIS A 496 -7.74 -33.31 -4.98
N TYR A 497 -7.89 -32.16 -5.65
CA TYR A 497 -7.19 -30.95 -5.27
C TYR A 497 -7.85 -30.31 -4.05
N SER A 498 -7.09 -30.10 -2.99
CA SER A 498 -7.57 -29.52 -1.73
C SER A 498 -8.18 -28.11 -1.91
N ALA A 499 -7.69 -27.36 -2.89
CA ALA A 499 -8.23 -26.05 -3.24
C ALA A 499 -9.64 -26.09 -3.82
N LEU A 500 -10.06 -27.22 -4.45
CA LEU A 500 -11.34 -27.36 -5.12
C LEU A 500 -12.34 -28.24 -4.35
N ALA A 501 -11.84 -29.26 -3.68
CA ALA A 501 -12.67 -30.30 -3.05
C ALA A 501 -13.85 -29.78 -2.22
N PRO A 502 -13.72 -28.75 -1.36
CA PRO A 502 -14.83 -28.28 -0.52
C PRO A 502 -15.95 -27.59 -1.31
N MET A 503 -15.64 -26.99 -2.47
CA MET A 503 -16.60 -26.18 -3.22
C MET A 503 -17.32 -26.94 -4.32
N LEU A 504 -16.72 -28.00 -4.90
CA LEU A 504 -17.30 -28.75 -6.00
C LEU A 504 -18.69 -29.34 -5.70
N PRO A 505 -19.01 -29.84 -4.46
CA PRO A 505 -20.34 -30.35 -4.15
C PRO A 505 -21.45 -29.30 -4.23
N SER A 506 -21.12 -28.00 -4.25
CA SER A 506 -22.10 -26.90 -4.28
C SER A 506 -22.50 -26.45 -5.69
N GLY A 507 -21.93 -27.05 -6.74
CA GLY A 507 -22.19 -26.67 -8.12
C GLY A 507 -22.27 -27.86 -9.06
N VAL A 508 -22.31 -27.57 -10.35
CA VAL A 508 -22.40 -28.57 -11.42
C VAL A 508 -21.15 -28.53 -12.27
N MET A 509 -20.38 -29.59 -12.26
CA MET A 509 -19.23 -29.81 -13.13
C MET A 509 -19.65 -30.57 -14.40
N LYS A 510 -19.20 -30.09 -15.56
CA LYS A 510 -19.52 -30.69 -16.87
C LYS A 510 -18.30 -30.65 -17.78
N ILE A 511 -18.27 -31.58 -18.74
CA ILE A 511 -17.37 -31.48 -19.89
C ILE A 511 -18.14 -30.76 -20.99
N GLU A 512 -17.67 -29.60 -21.36
CA GLU A 512 -18.20 -28.86 -22.50
C GLU A 512 -17.33 -29.04 -23.74
N THR A 513 -17.98 -29.14 -24.87
CA THR A 513 -17.33 -29.29 -26.17
C THR A 513 -17.85 -28.26 -27.16
N ASN A 514 -17.00 -27.88 -28.10
CA ASN A 514 -17.37 -27.07 -29.25
C ASN A 514 -16.73 -27.67 -30.50
N THR A 515 -17.49 -27.73 -31.59
CA THR A 515 -17.04 -28.29 -32.87
C THR A 515 -17.11 -27.20 -33.95
N ASP A 516 -16.00 -27.00 -34.66
CA ASP A 516 -15.92 -26.11 -35.82
C ASP A 516 -15.55 -26.93 -37.07
N GLU A 517 -16.48 -26.99 -38.03
CA GLU A 517 -16.33 -27.72 -39.29
C GLU A 517 -15.69 -26.87 -40.39
N ARG A 518 -15.41 -25.57 -40.13
CA ARG A 518 -14.76 -24.67 -41.08
C ARG A 518 -13.24 -24.88 -41.13
N VAL A 519 -12.85 -26.13 -41.32
CA VAL A 519 -11.44 -26.55 -41.40
C VAL A 519 -11.17 -27.08 -42.80
N SER A 520 -10.05 -26.70 -43.39
CA SER A 520 -9.65 -27.22 -44.69
C SER A 520 -9.54 -28.73 -44.67
N PRO A 521 -10.04 -29.44 -45.70
CA PRO A 521 -9.83 -30.86 -45.83
C PRO A 521 -8.36 -31.27 -45.77
N ASP A 522 -8.08 -32.53 -45.54
CA ASP A 522 -6.72 -33.06 -45.61
C ASP A 522 -6.21 -33.13 -47.06
N HIS A 523 -4.97 -33.54 -47.24
CA HIS A 523 -4.34 -33.67 -48.56
C HIS A 523 -4.99 -34.74 -49.47
N LEU A 524 -5.86 -35.58 -48.91
CA LEU A 524 -6.65 -36.61 -49.63
C LEU A 524 -8.09 -36.13 -49.93
N GLY A 525 -8.45 -34.92 -49.49
CA GLY A 525 -9.79 -34.35 -49.66
C GLY A 525 -10.80 -34.74 -48.58
N ASN A 526 -10.39 -35.44 -47.50
CA ASN A 526 -11.29 -35.82 -46.42
C ASN A 526 -11.67 -34.60 -45.57
N ALA A 527 -12.95 -34.44 -45.28
CA ALA A 527 -13.45 -33.38 -44.42
C ALA A 527 -12.89 -33.50 -43.00
N LYS A 528 -12.51 -32.37 -42.39
CA LYS A 528 -12.02 -32.29 -41.01
C LYS A 528 -12.91 -31.38 -40.19
N LYS A 529 -12.87 -31.61 -38.88
CA LYS A 529 -13.43 -30.71 -37.87
C LYS A 529 -12.41 -30.42 -36.78
N ARG A 530 -12.52 -29.25 -36.18
CA ARG A 530 -11.79 -28.91 -34.98
C ARG A 530 -12.71 -29.14 -33.79
N VAL A 531 -12.25 -29.92 -32.81
CA VAL A 531 -12.97 -30.18 -31.56
C VAL A 531 -12.23 -29.50 -30.42
N ALA A 532 -12.93 -28.69 -29.65
CA ALA A 532 -12.46 -28.11 -28.40
C ALA A 532 -13.20 -28.77 -27.23
N ALA A 533 -12.52 -29.00 -26.12
CA ALA A 533 -13.11 -29.52 -24.91
C ALA A 533 -12.50 -28.88 -23.67
N ALA A 534 -13.30 -28.70 -22.61
CA ALA A 534 -12.86 -28.23 -21.30
C ALA A 534 -13.81 -28.73 -20.21
N VAL A 535 -13.31 -28.80 -18.95
CA VAL A 535 -14.15 -28.99 -17.79
C VAL A 535 -14.68 -27.61 -17.35
N THR A 536 -16.01 -27.50 -17.27
CA THR A 536 -16.68 -26.31 -16.75
C THR A 536 -17.31 -26.57 -15.39
N PHE A 537 -17.47 -25.52 -14.58
CA PHE A 537 -18.13 -25.56 -13.28
C PHE A 537 -19.05 -24.37 -13.14
N GLN A 538 -20.29 -24.62 -12.73
CA GLN A 538 -21.30 -23.58 -12.59
C GLN A 538 -22.01 -23.67 -11.26
N ARG A 539 -22.14 -22.53 -10.57
CA ARG A 539 -22.93 -22.37 -9.32
C ARG A 539 -23.26 -20.92 -9.05
N ILE A 540 -24.10 -20.72 -8.02
CA ILE A 540 -24.31 -19.42 -7.40
C ILE A 540 -23.65 -19.43 -6.02
N VAL A 541 -22.86 -18.41 -5.71
CA VAL A 541 -22.13 -18.28 -4.45
C VAL A 541 -22.40 -16.91 -3.82
N SER A 542 -22.46 -16.86 -2.49
CA SER A 542 -22.63 -15.60 -1.74
C SER A 542 -21.34 -15.23 -1.00
N ASN A 543 -21.16 -13.94 -0.69
CA ASN A 543 -19.98 -13.42 0.02
C ASN A 543 -20.08 -13.58 1.55
N ASP A 544 -20.96 -14.44 2.07
CA ASP A 544 -21.21 -14.54 3.51
C ASP A 544 -20.00 -15.02 4.31
N TRP A 545 -19.08 -15.77 3.68
CA TRP A 545 -17.87 -16.21 4.35
C TRP A 545 -16.89 -15.06 4.64
N SER A 546 -16.83 -14.05 3.80
CA SER A 546 -16.00 -12.86 4.06
C SER A 546 -16.46 -12.09 5.32
N LYS A 547 -17.76 -12.17 5.64
CA LYS A 547 -18.32 -11.60 6.88
C LYS A 547 -17.87 -12.36 8.13
N VAL A 548 -17.61 -13.67 8.01
CA VAL A 548 -17.00 -14.47 9.08
C VAL A 548 -15.54 -14.06 9.26
N ALA A 549 -14.76 -13.97 8.18
CA ALA A 549 -13.37 -13.51 8.22
C ALA A 549 -13.25 -12.10 8.84
N LEU A 550 -14.17 -11.19 8.50
CA LEU A 550 -14.29 -9.87 9.15
C LEU A 550 -14.41 -9.99 10.68
N ARG A 551 -15.32 -10.85 11.15
CA ARG A 551 -15.56 -11.03 12.60
C ARG A 551 -14.36 -11.63 13.32
N VAL A 552 -13.65 -12.53 12.68
CA VAL A 552 -12.40 -13.08 13.24
C VAL A 552 -11.39 -11.96 13.48
N MET A 553 -11.09 -11.14 12.45
CA MET A 553 -10.16 -10.01 12.60
C MET A 553 -10.66 -8.97 13.60
N TYR A 554 -11.95 -8.63 13.57
CA TYR A 554 -12.57 -7.69 14.48
C TYR A 554 -12.41 -8.14 15.95
N GLU A 555 -12.73 -9.40 16.25
CA GLU A 555 -12.62 -9.94 17.61
C GLU A 555 -11.17 -10.14 18.08
N VAL A 556 -10.28 -10.52 17.17
CA VAL A 556 -8.83 -10.62 17.46
C VAL A 556 -8.24 -9.25 17.73
N ALA A 557 -8.56 -8.25 16.93
CA ALA A 557 -8.08 -6.89 17.13
C ALA A 557 -8.61 -6.27 18.44
N LYS A 558 -9.88 -6.55 18.81
CA LYS A 558 -10.42 -6.17 20.12
C LYS A 558 -9.69 -6.82 21.29
N GLU A 559 -9.35 -8.10 21.18
CA GLU A 559 -8.54 -8.80 22.18
C GLU A 559 -7.15 -8.15 22.33
N ALA A 560 -6.61 -7.63 21.23
CA ALA A 560 -5.36 -6.88 21.18
C ALA A 560 -5.48 -5.43 21.68
N GLY A 561 -6.69 -4.97 22.03
CA GLY A 561 -6.94 -3.64 22.61
C GLY A 561 -7.41 -2.58 21.60
N VAL A 562 -7.67 -2.94 20.35
CA VAL A 562 -8.27 -2.02 19.36
C VAL A 562 -9.73 -1.75 19.73
N VAL A 563 -10.15 -0.50 19.68
CA VAL A 563 -11.52 -0.11 20.04
C VAL A 563 -12.37 0.05 18.78
N PHE A 564 -13.45 -0.71 18.72
CA PHE A 564 -14.45 -0.66 17.66
C PHE A 564 -15.85 -0.41 18.23
N ASP A 565 -16.69 0.20 17.42
CA ASP A 565 -18.13 0.22 17.67
C ASP A 565 -18.71 -1.20 17.47
N ALA A 566 -19.83 -1.49 18.10
CA ALA A 566 -20.49 -2.79 17.96
C ALA A 566 -20.96 -3.01 16.51
N ILE A 567 -20.84 -4.24 16.04
CA ILE A 567 -21.43 -4.62 14.75
C ILE A 567 -22.96 -4.55 14.90
N ASP A 568 -23.59 -3.70 14.09
CA ASP A 568 -25.04 -3.57 14.05
C ASP A 568 -25.67 -4.87 13.53
N SER A 569 -26.49 -5.50 14.38
CA SER A 569 -27.20 -6.75 14.07
C SER A 569 -28.24 -6.60 12.97
N ASP A 570 -28.72 -5.38 12.73
CA ASP A 570 -29.75 -5.09 11.73
C ASP A 570 -29.15 -4.67 10.37
N ASN A 571 -27.83 -4.52 10.31
CA ASN A 571 -27.15 -4.20 9.06
C ASN A 571 -27.12 -5.41 8.13
N ILE A 572 -28.04 -5.44 7.17
CA ILE A 572 -28.20 -6.53 6.20
C ILE A 572 -26.92 -6.85 5.41
N LYS A 573 -26.01 -5.88 5.26
CA LYS A 573 -24.73 -6.08 4.57
C LYS A 573 -23.71 -6.87 5.40
N LEU A 574 -23.92 -6.97 6.71
CA LEU A 574 -23.07 -7.70 7.66
C LEU A 574 -23.72 -8.95 8.24
N ILE A 575 -25.01 -9.17 8.00
CA ILE A 575 -25.72 -10.40 8.37
C ILE A 575 -25.25 -11.56 7.48
N TYR A 576 -25.14 -12.74 8.05
CA TYR A 576 -24.88 -14.00 7.37
C TYR A 576 -25.85 -15.08 7.86
N PRO A 577 -26.01 -16.21 7.14
CA PRO A 577 -26.95 -17.27 7.52
C PRO A 577 -26.68 -17.85 8.91
N THR A 578 -27.72 -18.08 9.69
CA THR A 578 -27.64 -18.50 11.11
C THR A 578 -26.92 -19.84 11.33
N HIS A 579 -26.97 -20.75 10.35
CA HIS A 579 -26.24 -22.02 10.45
C HIS A 579 -24.72 -21.87 10.38
N LEU A 580 -24.19 -20.68 9.98
CA LEU A 580 -22.76 -20.37 10.09
C LEU A 580 -22.36 -19.88 11.49
N ASN A 581 -23.30 -19.63 12.43
CA ASN A 581 -22.98 -19.06 13.74
C ASN A 581 -21.94 -19.90 14.50
N GLN A 582 -22.15 -21.20 14.62
CA GLN A 582 -21.22 -22.09 15.34
C GLN A 582 -19.83 -22.15 14.65
N ILE A 583 -19.82 -22.15 13.32
CA ILE A 583 -18.60 -22.12 12.52
C ILE A 583 -17.87 -20.78 12.71
N CYS A 584 -18.60 -19.67 12.73
CA CYS A 584 -18.05 -18.34 13.01
C CYS A 584 -17.44 -18.25 14.42
N GLU A 585 -18.17 -18.73 15.44
CA GLU A 585 -17.63 -18.77 16.82
C GLU A 585 -16.37 -19.62 16.92
N LYS A 586 -16.32 -20.75 16.20
CA LYS A 586 -15.13 -21.60 16.15
C LYS A 586 -13.96 -20.87 15.47
N ALA A 587 -14.21 -20.20 14.33
CA ALA A 587 -13.20 -19.39 13.63
C ALA A 587 -12.65 -18.26 14.52
N ILE A 588 -13.52 -17.56 15.27
CA ILE A 588 -13.11 -16.53 16.23
C ILE A 588 -12.25 -17.13 17.34
N LYS A 589 -12.64 -18.28 17.92
CA LYS A 589 -11.86 -18.97 18.94
C LYS A 589 -10.48 -19.39 18.41
N GLN A 590 -10.41 -19.88 17.16
CA GLN A 590 -9.13 -20.16 16.49
C GLN A 590 -8.28 -18.89 16.40
N GLY A 591 -8.83 -17.78 15.92
CA GLY A 591 -8.12 -16.50 15.82
C GLY A 591 -7.53 -16.03 17.14
N LYS A 592 -8.32 -16.05 18.22
CA LYS A 592 -7.88 -15.66 19.57
C LYS A 592 -6.82 -16.62 20.14
N ALA A 593 -6.96 -17.92 19.88
CA ALA A 593 -5.97 -18.90 20.29
C ALA A 593 -4.63 -18.66 19.60
N PHE A 594 -4.62 -18.49 18.27
CA PHE A 594 -3.41 -18.20 17.49
C PHE A 594 -2.75 -16.89 17.93
N LEU A 595 -3.54 -15.83 18.20
CA LEU A 595 -2.99 -14.58 18.72
C LEU A 595 -2.23 -14.79 20.04
N SER A 596 -2.69 -15.72 20.85
CA SER A 596 -2.09 -16.08 22.15
C SER A 596 -0.98 -17.15 22.03
N GLY A 597 -0.62 -17.57 20.81
CA GLY A 597 0.36 -18.63 20.56
C GLY A 597 -0.13 -20.04 20.95
N LEU A 598 -1.44 -20.25 20.98
CA LEU A 598 -2.08 -21.53 21.31
C LEU A 598 -2.62 -22.21 20.05
N GLU A 599 -2.66 -23.53 20.06
CA GLU A 599 -3.33 -24.31 19.03
C GLU A 599 -4.86 -24.31 19.23
N ALA A 600 -5.59 -24.44 18.14
CA ALA A 600 -7.04 -24.56 18.16
C ALA A 600 -7.49 -25.69 17.21
N PRO A 601 -8.64 -26.37 17.51
CA PRO A 601 -9.15 -27.43 16.66
C PRO A 601 -9.46 -26.96 15.25
N SER A 602 -8.97 -27.69 14.24
CA SER A 602 -9.27 -27.46 12.83
C SER A 602 -10.76 -27.68 12.52
N PHE A 603 -11.23 -27.14 11.40
CA PHE A 603 -12.58 -27.44 10.89
C PHE A 603 -12.69 -28.93 10.54
N THR A 604 -13.85 -29.52 10.84
CA THR A 604 -14.18 -30.88 10.43
C THR A 604 -14.53 -30.91 8.92
N SER A 605 -14.53 -32.10 8.33
CA SER A 605 -14.94 -32.27 6.92
C SER A 605 -16.37 -31.79 6.67
N GLU A 606 -17.28 -31.98 7.63
CA GLU A 606 -18.67 -31.50 7.54
C GLU A 606 -18.76 -29.97 7.56
N GLU A 607 -17.98 -29.33 8.46
CA GLU A 607 -17.87 -27.88 8.52
C GLU A 607 -17.25 -27.33 7.22
N LEU A 608 -16.21 -27.96 6.68
CA LEU A 608 -15.59 -27.56 5.41
C LEU A 608 -16.56 -27.69 4.23
N ASN A 609 -17.36 -28.76 4.18
CA ASN A 609 -18.42 -28.91 3.16
C ASN A 609 -19.52 -27.84 3.28
N THR A 610 -19.82 -27.41 4.51
CA THR A 610 -20.77 -26.33 4.74
C THR A 610 -20.17 -24.99 4.29
N ILE A 611 -18.92 -24.70 4.64
CA ILE A 611 -18.18 -23.50 4.23
C ILE A 611 -18.02 -23.47 2.71
N GLY A 612 -17.78 -24.61 2.08
CA GLY A 612 -17.59 -24.76 0.64
C GLY A 612 -18.71 -24.15 -0.23
N LYS A 613 -19.90 -24.00 0.33
CA LYS A 613 -21.03 -23.33 -0.34
C LYS A 613 -20.88 -21.81 -0.42
N TYR A 614 -19.98 -21.22 0.38
CA TYR A 614 -19.79 -19.78 0.57
C TYR A 614 -18.41 -19.28 0.18
N ILE A 615 -17.51 -20.16 -0.25
CA ILE A 615 -16.17 -19.76 -0.73
C ILE A 615 -16.13 -19.79 -2.25
N HIS A 616 -15.45 -18.80 -2.84
CA HIS A 616 -15.36 -18.62 -4.28
C HIS A 616 -14.20 -19.43 -4.89
N CYS A 617 -14.37 -19.83 -6.13
CA CYS A 617 -13.29 -20.44 -6.94
C CYS A 617 -12.56 -19.33 -7.71
N SER A 618 -11.55 -18.73 -7.10
CA SER A 618 -10.79 -17.62 -7.70
C SER A 618 -9.94 -18.06 -8.89
N ALA A 619 -9.38 -19.29 -8.83
CA ALA A 619 -8.53 -19.82 -9.90
C ALA A 619 -9.36 -20.51 -10.99
N ASN A 620 -9.11 -20.12 -12.23
CA ASN A 620 -9.83 -20.67 -13.39
C ASN A 620 -9.09 -20.36 -14.70
N TRP A 621 -9.55 -20.98 -15.79
CA TRP A 621 -9.02 -20.78 -17.13
C TRP A 621 -9.94 -19.91 -18.01
N ASN A 622 -10.72 -19.01 -17.41
CA ASN A 622 -11.52 -18.06 -18.16
C ASN A 622 -10.61 -17.03 -18.85
N THR A 623 -10.98 -16.61 -20.07
CA THR A 623 -10.26 -15.56 -20.79
C THR A 623 -10.65 -14.18 -20.29
N VAL A 624 -9.75 -13.21 -20.45
CA VAL A 624 -9.95 -11.82 -20.01
C VAL A 624 -10.91 -11.02 -20.90
N ASP A 625 -11.53 -11.64 -21.90
CA ASP A 625 -12.40 -10.93 -22.82
C ASP A 625 -13.76 -10.62 -22.18
N TYR A 626 -13.88 -9.39 -21.63
CA TYR A 626 -15.10 -8.87 -20.99
C TYR A 626 -16.28 -8.64 -21.96
N HIS A 627 -16.05 -8.70 -23.26
CA HIS A 627 -17.07 -8.40 -24.28
C HIS A 627 -17.75 -9.65 -24.83
N LEU A 628 -17.18 -10.82 -24.63
CA LEU A 628 -17.73 -12.08 -25.10
C LEU A 628 -18.26 -12.90 -23.90
N LYS A 629 -19.45 -13.50 -24.07
CA LYS A 629 -19.91 -14.49 -23.11
C LYS A 629 -18.82 -15.54 -22.97
N ASN A 630 -18.43 -15.85 -21.73
CA ASN A 630 -17.51 -16.94 -21.46
C ASN A 630 -18.07 -18.21 -22.06
N ASN A 631 -17.49 -18.68 -23.12
CA ASN A 631 -17.80 -19.95 -23.76
C ASN A 631 -16.50 -20.59 -24.26
N ILE A 632 -16.58 -21.88 -24.54
CA ILE A 632 -15.40 -22.66 -24.95
C ILE A 632 -14.75 -22.11 -26.23
N SER A 633 -15.52 -21.53 -27.15
CA SER A 633 -14.99 -20.92 -28.39
C SER A 633 -14.11 -19.70 -28.07
N SER A 634 -14.55 -18.84 -27.18
CA SER A 634 -13.80 -17.68 -26.71
C SER A 634 -12.51 -18.08 -26.01
N ALA A 635 -12.59 -19.03 -25.07
CA ALA A 635 -11.46 -19.54 -24.33
C ALA A 635 -10.39 -20.21 -25.23
N VAL A 636 -10.83 -20.91 -26.26
CA VAL A 636 -9.94 -21.58 -27.23
C VAL A 636 -9.25 -20.60 -28.18
N SER A 637 -9.87 -19.47 -28.49
CA SER A 637 -9.24 -18.44 -29.36
C SER A 637 -8.05 -17.74 -28.69
N SER A 638 -7.95 -17.80 -27.37
CA SER A 638 -6.84 -17.25 -26.59
C SER A 638 -5.64 -18.21 -26.58
N SER A 639 -4.63 -17.94 -27.38
CA SER A 639 -3.42 -18.77 -27.46
C SER A 639 -2.33 -18.35 -26.48
N GLU A 640 -2.43 -17.17 -25.84
CA GLU A 640 -1.38 -16.58 -25.00
C GLU A 640 -1.67 -16.71 -23.51
N THR A 641 -0.61 -16.91 -22.71
CA THR A 641 -0.69 -17.05 -21.24
C THR A 641 -1.33 -15.84 -20.55
N PHE A 642 -1.19 -14.66 -21.13
CA PHE A 642 -1.79 -13.41 -20.61
C PHE A 642 -3.31 -13.38 -20.66
N SER A 643 -3.93 -14.18 -21.50
CA SER A 643 -5.38 -14.27 -21.58
C SER A 643 -6.02 -15.04 -20.42
N PHE A 644 -5.22 -15.75 -19.62
CA PHE A 644 -5.66 -16.52 -18.46
C PHE A 644 -5.13 -15.91 -17.15
N VAL A 645 -5.58 -14.70 -16.83
CA VAL A 645 -5.09 -13.91 -15.67
C VAL A 645 -5.30 -14.64 -14.35
N ASN A 646 -6.41 -15.39 -14.23
CA ASN A 646 -6.76 -16.15 -13.03
C ASN A 646 -6.33 -17.62 -13.10
N ARG A 647 -5.39 -17.98 -13.99
CA ARG A 647 -4.97 -19.38 -14.09
C ARG A 647 -4.45 -19.91 -12.75
N PRO A 648 -4.71 -21.17 -12.42
CA PRO A 648 -4.14 -21.79 -11.23
C PRO A 648 -2.61 -21.87 -11.33
N ASP A 649 -1.97 -21.92 -10.17
CA ASP A 649 -0.60 -22.37 -10.05
C ASP A 649 -0.49 -23.89 -10.30
N GLU A 650 0.71 -24.43 -10.36
CA GLU A 650 0.92 -25.85 -10.60
C GLU A 650 0.20 -26.71 -9.55
N ASN A 651 -0.47 -27.77 -10.02
CA ASN A 651 -1.22 -28.71 -9.17
C ASN A 651 -2.28 -28.06 -8.28
N TRP A 652 -2.79 -26.88 -8.64
CA TRP A 652 -3.75 -26.11 -7.82
C TRP A 652 -3.24 -25.86 -6.41
N THR A 653 -1.95 -25.58 -6.27
CA THR A 653 -1.29 -25.22 -5.04
C THR A 653 -0.89 -23.76 -5.07
N ARG A 654 -0.68 -23.15 -3.92
CA ARG A 654 -0.26 -21.77 -3.81
C ARG A 654 1.21 -21.69 -3.44
N THR A 655 1.97 -20.90 -4.16
CA THR A 655 3.34 -20.57 -3.75
C THR A 655 3.32 -19.64 -2.53
N VAL A 656 4.10 -19.99 -1.52
CA VAL A 656 4.22 -19.24 -0.26
C VAL A 656 5.67 -18.78 -0.10
N TYR A 657 5.86 -17.50 0.14
CA TYR A 657 7.15 -16.91 0.49
C TYR A 657 7.22 -16.61 1.97
N ASP A 658 8.39 -16.82 2.55
CA ASP A 658 8.69 -16.37 3.91
C ASP A 658 8.91 -14.85 4.00
N MET A 659 9.28 -14.34 5.17
CA MET A 659 9.54 -12.92 5.36
C MET A 659 10.86 -12.43 4.72
N ALA A 660 11.74 -13.33 4.36
CA ALA A 660 12.97 -13.02 3.62
C ALA A 660 12.75 -13.00 2.10
N GLY A 661 11.56 -13.43 1.63
CA GLY A 661 11.23 -13.54 0.21
C GLY A 661 11.66 -14.87 -0.41
N GLU A 662 12.01 -15.88 0.42
CA GLU A 662 12.38 -17.21 -0.08
C GLU A 662 11.13 -18.11 -0.18
N PRO A 663 10.98 -18.88 -1.27
CA PRO A 663 9.85 -19.77 -1.43
C PRO A 663 9.91 -20.92 -0.41
N GLN A 664 8.82 -21.11 0.30
CA GLN A 664 8.66 -22.25 1.21
C GLN A 664 8.32 -23.50 0.40
N LYS A 665 9.01 -24.59 0.67
CA LYS A 665 8.81 -25.91 0.02
C LYS A 665 7.61 -26.66 0.60
#